data_73c0c7257a5afe5f0bd427e1d9e95839
#
_entry.id   73c0c7257a5afe5f0bd427e1d9e95839
#
_cell.length_a   1.000
_cell.length_b   1.000
_cell.length_c   1.000
_cell.angle_alpha   90.00
_cell.angle_beta   90.00
_cell.angle_gamma   90.00
#
_symmetry.space_group_name_H-M   'P 1'
#
loop_
_entity.id
_entity.type
_entity.pdbx_description
1 polymer ?
#
loop_
_entity_poly.entity_id
_entity_poly.type
_entity_poly.pdbx_seq_one_letter_code
_entity_poly.pdbx_strand_id
1 'polypeptide(L)'
;MNVKNRKCIRKLSWRSLWASRKRNIIAIIAIALTALLFTSLFTIVMSINSSYEMYTFRQVGGYCHGTFKEVTEEQIENISAHSNVKAAGKRITIGYMNSGIFAKTPAEVSFMDDNCTEWSFAEPTTGHAPQGRKEITMDTHALKLLGVEPEVGAEIELTYTVGALSEIPYEKTDTFTLAGWWEYDDISPVHYINISEEYAKEMETEAISKGLDPFRIDLNVMMASSMNIRGQMEQVDLDLGYAWDKTDEGELVRIGVNWGYTSSQLGESMDATTLIAILTFLALVIFTGYLIIYNIFQISVTGDIRFYGLLKTIGVTPRQLKRIIRQQALFLCIVGIPAGLLLGYGVGATLTPVVMARTTFGAGVSTVSTSPLIFFASALFALITVLLSCSRPGKIASKVSPVEATKYTETVKSKKKKRTTRGAKIHQMAFANLGRNKRKTVLVVISLSLSVVLLNILVTFTGGFDMEKYLAKQTCADFVVSTTDYFRYSHSGSFIAREQIAQIEANISPSLSGCGYKLTGSVPYGWMSEKHWLQDMMHYTSEENAKTLLEQKNRRGNLVSQSALIEGLDDSLFDKLTVVEGDISPLFQDGTNAIAVVVSTDDYGNVSNLDYYPPIGSVQTITYIDEGYYIDSRNGNLCDENTPTEYMQFQLSESHDVDYTVCVYVTVPHSMSFRYYTTGCNYSEPPLFKDEIRVT
;
A
#
# COMPACT_ATOMS: atom_id res chain seq x y z
N MET A 1 14.61 -54.97 24.19
CA MET A 1 14.17 -55.41 22.86
C MET A 1 13.39 -54.26 22.17
N ASN A 2 13.93 -53.66 21.12
CA ASN A 2 13.27 -52.60 20.38
C ASN A 2 12.54 -53.20 19.16
N VAL A 3 11.37 -53.78 19.39
CA VAL A 3 10.57 -54.40 18.32
C VAL A 3 9.93 -53.31 17.47
N LYS A 4 10.51 -53.04 16.28
CA LYS A 4 10.01 -52.10 15.27
C LYS A 4 8.80 -52.68 14.51
N ASN A 5 7.70 -53.03 15.17
CA ASN A 5 6.53 -53.58 14.49
C ASN A 5 5.59 -52.47 14.00
N ARG A 6 6.01 -51.73 12.98
CA ARG A 6 5.24 -50.58 12.41
C ARG A 6 3.88 -51.00 11.83
N LYS A 7 3.79 -52.16 11.20
CA LYS A 7 2.54 -52.67 10.60
C LYS A 7 1.48 -52.99 11.66
N CYS A 8 1.88 -53.62 12.80
CA CYS A 8 0.98 -53.92 13.90
C CYS A 8 0.43 -52.67 14.59
N ILE A 9 1.29 -51.68 14.83
CA ILE A 9 0.92 -50.37 15.43
C ILE A 9 -0.10 -49.67 14.54
N ARG A 10 0.12 -49.64 13.21
CA ARG A 10 -0.78 -49.00 12.27
C ARG A 10 -2.15 -49.69 12.23
N LYS A 11 -2.17 -51.03 12.20
CA LYS A 11 -3.42 -51.84 12.22
C LYS A 11 -4.19 -51.63 13.52
N LEU A 12 -3.48 -51.56 14.65
CA LEU A 12 -4.08 -51.31 15.97
C LEU A 12 -4.67 -49.91 16.03
N SER A 13 -3.94 -48.86 15.56
CA SER A 13 -4.40 -47.49 15.50
C SER A 13 -5.69 -47.36 14.67
N TRP A 14 -5.73 -48.02 13.51
CA TRP A 14 -6.90 -48.02 12.62
C TRP A 14 -8.12 -48.71 13.25
N ARG A 15 -7.96 -49.91 13.81
CA ARG A 15 -9.06 -50.65 14.46
C ARG A 15 -9.60 -49.90 15.69
N SER A 16 -8.75 -49.29 16.47
CA SER A 16 -9.14 -48.47 17.63
C SER A 16 -9.93 -47.23 17.23
N LEU A 17 -9.60 -46.62 16.07
CA LEU A 17 -10.40 -45.53 15.52
C LEU A 17 -11.83 -45.95 15.20
N TRP A 18 -11.99 -47.07 14.48
CA TRP A 18 -13.32 -47.57 14.11
C TRP A 18 -14.19 -47.94 15.31
N ALA A 19 -13.58 -48.39 16.40
CA ALA A 19 -14.28 -48.72 17.65
C ALA A 19 -14.86 -47.47 18.38
N SER A 20 -14.34 -46.30 18.11
CA SER A 20 -14.70 -45.05 18.85
C SER A 20 -15.35 -43.99 17.94
N ARG A 21 -16.26 -44.36 17.04
CA ARG A 21 -16.85 -43.53 15.98
C ARG A 21 -17.38 -42.19 16.45
N LYS A 22 -18.25 -42.15 17.48
CA LYS A 22 -18.87 -40.89 17.97
C LYS A 22 -17.84 -39.85 18.43
N ARG A 23 -16.81 -40.32 19.12
CA ARG A 23 -15.72 -39.45 19.60
C ARG A 23 -14.84 -38.94 18.47
N ASN A 24 -14.57 -39.79 17.47
CA ASN A 24 -13.75 -39.42 16.33
C ASN A 24 -14.43 -38.37 15.43
N ILE A 25 -15.76 -38.43 15.29
CA ILE A 25 -16.55 -37.41 14.61
C ILE A 25 -16.34 -36.03 15.30
N ILE A 26 -16.40 -35.97 16.63
CA ILE A 26 -16.15 -34.74 17.38
C ILE A 26 -14.71 -34.21 17.13
N ALA A 27 -13.73 -35.13 17.12
CA ALA A 27 -12.34 -34.75 16.83
C ALA A 27 -12.14 -34.26 15.38
N ILE A 28 -12.80 -34.92 14.40
CA ILE A 28 -12.79 -34.49 12.99
C ILE A 28 -13.41 -33.10 12.85
N ILE A 29 -14.57 -32.87 13.50
CA ILE A 29 -15.22 -31.55 13.49
C ILE A 29 -14.30 -30.47 14.08
N ALA A 30 -13.61 -30.77 15.20
CA ALA A 30 -12.68 -29.81 15.79
C ALA A 30 -11.48 -29.49 14.88
N ILE A 31 -10.92 -30.53 14.24
CA ILE A 31 -9.83 -30.35 13.27
C ILE A 31 -10.34 -29.53 12.07
N ALA A 32 -11.54 -29.85 11.57
CA ALA A 32 -12.16 -29.13 10.47
C ALA A 32 -12.43 -27.66 10.84
N LEU A 33 -12.96 -27.38 12.03
CA LEU A 33 -13.17 -26.01 12.50
C LEU A 33 -11.87 -25.23 12.65
N THR A 34 -10.79 -25.88 13.09
CA THR A 34 -9.48 -25.22 13.18
C THR A 34 -8.90 -24.94 11.79
N ALA A 35 -9.00 -25.91 10.88
CA ALA A 35 -8.59 -25.72 9.49
C ALA A 35 -9.45 -24.65 8.80
N LEU A 36 -10.77 -24.64 9.04
CA LEU A 36 -11.69 -23.59 8.56
C LEU A 36 -11.24 -22.20 9.03
N LEU A 37 -10.90 -22.04 10.31
CA LEU A 37 -10.44 -20.76 10.87
C LEU A 37 -9.16 -20.27 10.17
N PHE A 38 -8.17 -21.14 9.98
CA PHE A 38 -6.96 -20.74 9.27
C PHE A 38 -7.24 -20.42 7.79
N THR A 39 -8.03 -21.25 7.12
CA THR A 39 -8.32 -21.05 5.70
C THR A 39 -9.13 -19.80 5.46
N SER A 40 -10.19 -19.55 6.24
CA SER A 40 -10.98 -18.32 6.10
C SER A 40 -10.14 -17.06 6.38
N LEU A 41 -9.29 -17.10 7.42
CA LEU A 41 -8.40 -15.98 7.72
C LEU A 41 -7.41 -15.73 6.59
N PHE A 42 -6.71 -16.77 6.10
CA PHE A 42 -5.76 -16.58 5.00
C PHE A 42 -6.45 -16.18 3.70
N THR A 43 -7.66 -16.71 3.42
CA THR A 43 -8.44 -16.29 2.26
C THR A 43 -8.77 -14.81 2.32
N ILE A 44 -9.27 -14.31 3.45
CA ILE A 44 -9.60 -12.88 3.62
C ILE A 44 -8.34 -12.02 3.48
N VAL A 45 -7.27 -12.34 4.21
CA VAL A 45 -6.02 -11.56 4.16
C VAL A 45 -5.41 -11.53 2.76
N MET A 46 -5.30 -12.69 2.10
CA MET A 46 -4.75 -12.76 0.75
C MET A 46 -5.65 -12.07 -0.29
N SER A 47 -6.97 -12.10 -0.08
CA SER A 47 -7.91 -11.41 -0.98
C SER A 47 -7.86 -9.89 -0.81
N ILE A 48 -7.74 -9.41 0.43
CA ILE A 48 -7.52 -7.97 0.70
C ILE A 48 -6.21 -7.52 0.03
N ASN A 49 -5.14 -8.29 0.20
CA ASN A 49 -3.84 -7.99 -0.42
C ASN A 49 -3.94 -7.96 -1.95
N SER A 50 -4.52 -8.99 -2.57
CA SER A 50 -4.69 -9.04 -4.03
C SER A 50 -5.57 -7.92 -4.57
N SER A 51 -6.61 -7.53 -3.82
CA SER A 51 -7.48 -6.42 -4.21
C SER A 51 -6.76 -5.07 -4.09
N TYR A 52 -5.97 -4.88 -3.02
CA TYR A 52 -5.14 -3.70 -2.84
C TYR A 52 -4.09 -3.57 -3.96
N GLU A 53 -3.35 -4.65 -4.24
CA GLU A 53 -2.37 -4.67 -5.33
C GLU A 53 -3.03 -4.35 -6.69
N MET A 54 -4.15 -5.00 -7.00
CA MET A 54 -4.87 -4.76 -8.25
C MET A 54 -5.39 -3.32 -8.37
N TYR A 55 -5.91 -2.75 -7.28
CA TYR A 55 -6.33 -1.35 -7.24
C TYR A 55 -5.14 -0.42 -7.49
N THR A 56 -4.02 -0.64 -6.79
CA THR A 56 -2.81 0.17 -6.94
C THR A 56 -2.20 0.04 -8.34
N PHE A 57 -2.18 -1.17 -8.92
CA PHE A 57 -1.70 -1.37 -10.29
C PHE A 57 -2.49 -0.57 -11.32
N ARG A 58 -3.81 -0.49 -11.14
CA ARG A 58 -4.67 0.34 -12.01
C ARG A 58 -4.42 1.83 -11.80
N GLN A 59 -4.19 2.27 -10.54
CA GLN A 59 -3.86 3.66 -10.25
C GLN A 59 -2.52 4.10 -10.83
N VAL A 60 -1.51 3.23 -10.84
CA VAL A 60 -0.18 3.55 -11.40
C VAL A 60 -0.07 3.25 -12.89
N GLY A 61 -1.14 2.72 -13.52
CA GLY A 61 -1.21 2.47 -14.95
C GLY A 61 -0.59 1.16 -15.41
N GLY A 62 -0.31 0.21 -14.50
CA GLY A 62 0.18 -1.11 -14.91
C GLY A 62 0.68 -1.99 -13.76
N TYR A 63 0.82 -3.30 -14.05
CA TYR A 63 1.30 -4.29 -13.08
C TYR A 63 2.70 -4.84 -13.39
N CYS A 64 3.49 -4.19 -14.27
CA CYS A 64 4.91 -4.51 -14.40
C CYS A 64 5.62 -4.30 -13.05
N HIS A 65 6.71 -5.05 -12.78
CA HIS A 65 7.47 -4.91 -11.54
C HIS A 65 8.17 -3.56 -11.43
N GLY A 66 8.67 -3.06 -12.57
CA GLY A 66 9.34 -1.77 -12.64
C GLY A 66 9.62 -1.37 -14.08
N THR A 67 10.24 -0.21 -14.23
CA THR A 67 10.55 0.39 -15.53
C THR A 67 11.98 0.93 -15.50
N PHE A 68 12.79 0.56 -16.47
CA PHE A 68 14.03 1.26 -16.81
C PHE A 68 13.66 2.39 -17.76
N LYS A 69 13.95 3.63 -17.36
CA LYS A 69 13.45 4.83 -18.03
C LYS A 69 14.50 5.43 -18.95
N GLU A 70 14.05 5.95 -20.10
CA GLU A 70 14.89 6.68 -21.05
C GLU A 70 16.06 5.82 -21.56
N VAL A 71 15.78 4.55 -21.85
CA VAL A 71 16.79 3.58 -22.30
C VAL A 71 17.01 3.64 -23.81
N THR A 72 18.23 3.32 -24.25
CA THR A 72 18.60 3.13 -25.66
C THR A 72 18.27 1.72 -26.14
N GLU A 73 18.23 1.48 -27.45
CA GLU A 73 18.00 0.14 -28.03
C GLU A 73 19.06 -0.88 -27.55
N GLU A 74 20.33 -0.47 -27.44
CA GLU A 74 21.40 -1.32 -26.91
C GLU A 74 21.17 -1.70 -25.46
N GLN A 75 20.77 -0.74 -24.63
CA GLN A 75 20.43 -0.98 -23.23
C GLN A 75 19.22 -1.91 -23.09
N ILE A 76 18.21 -1.79 -23.98
CA ILE A 76 17.06 -2.70 -24.02
C ILE A 76 17.50 -4.15 -24.24
N GLU A 77 18.39 -4.38 -25.22
CA GLU A 77 18.89 -5.73 -25.49
C GLU A 77 19.65 -6.30 -24.29
N ASN A 78 20.56 -5.51 -23.70
CA ASN A 78 21.39 -5.92 -22.56
C ASN A 78 20.54 -6.21 -21.32
N ILE A 79 19.60 -5.33 -20.96
CA ILE A 79 18.72 -5.47 -19.80
C ILE A 79 17.78 -6.66 -19.99
N SER A 80 17.18 -6.80 -21.19
CA SER A 80 16.25 -7.89 -21.47
C SER A 80 16.91 -9.28 -21.45
N ALA A 81 18.21 -9.36 -21.78
CA ALA A 81 18.99 -10.59 -21.73
C ALA A 81 19.46 -10.97 -20.32
N HIS A 82 19.35 -10.08 -19.35
CA HIS A 82 19.82 -10.31 -17.98
C HIS A 82 19.01 -11.38 -17.24
N SER A 83 19.68 -12.25 -16.46
CA SER A 83 19.06 -13.39 -15.79
C SER A 83 17.97 -13.04 -14.77
N ASN A 84 18.00 -11.84 -14.19
CA ASN A 84 17.00 -11.35 -13.24
C ASN A 84 15.73 -10.82 -13.94
N VAL A 85 15.78 -10.57 -15.24
CA VAL A 85 14.64 -10.11 -16.04
C VAL A 85 13.96 -11.33 -16.67
N LYS A 86 12.70 -11.55 -16.37
CA LYS A 86 11.89 -12.65 -16.93
C LYS A 86 11.23 -12.29 -18.24
N ALA A 87 10.76 -11.07 -18.32
CA ALA A 87 10.09 -10.54 -19.50
C ALA A 87 10.27 -9.01 -19.50
N ALA A 88 10.32 -8.44 -20.67
CA ALA A 88 10.42 -7.01 -20.90
C ALA A 88 9.36 -6.57 -21.90
N GLY A 89 8.92 -5.33 -21.80
CA GLY A 89 7.95 -4.69 -22.68
C GLY A 89 8.38 -3.26 -23.00
N LYS A 90 8.40 -2.91 -24.27
CA LYS A 90 8.85 -1.62 -24.77
C LYS A 90 7.69 -0.65 -24.92
N ARG A 91 7.89 0.59 -24.45
CA ARG A 91 6.96 1.70 -24.62
C ARG A 91 7.68 2.92 -25.14
N ILE A 92 7.13 3.54 -26.20
CA ILE A 92 7.62 4.78 -26.79
C ILE A 92 6.51 5.81 -26.71
N THR A 93 6.67 6.85 -25.90
CA THR A 93 5.69 7.92 -25.76
C THR A 93 6.00 9.03 -26.75
N ILE A 94 5.07 9.30 -27.68
CA ILE A 94 5.26 10.33 -28.69
C ILE A 94 4.61 11.66 -28.36
N GLY A 95 3.54 11.64 -27.56
CA GLY A 95 2.83 12.88 -27.20
C GLY A 95 1.66 12.67 -26.27
N TYR A 96 1.00 13.78 -25.95
CA TYR A 96 -0.13 13.82 -25.02
C TYR A 96 -1.26 14.69 -25.56
N MET A 97 -2.49 14.31 -25.19
CA MET A 97 -3.68 15.15 -25.29
C MET A 97 -4.12 15.51 -23.86
N ASN A 98 -3.86 16.72 -23.44
CA ASN A 98 -4.06 17.16 -22.07
C ASN A 98 -4.93 18.41 -21.91
N SER A 99 -5.61 18.82 -22.97
CA SER A 99 -6.50 19.96 -23.02
C SER A 99 -7.89 19.60 -23.56
N GLY A 100 -8.84 20.51 -23.52
CA GLY A 100 -10.20 20.31 -24.06
C GLY A 100 -10.92 19.14 -23.39
N ILE A 101 -11.35 18.16 -24.17
CA ILE A 101 -12.10 16.98 -23.70
C ILE A 101 -11.24 16.03 -22.83
N PHE A 102 -9.92 16.06 -22.99
CA PHE A 102 -8.96 15.30 -22.19
C PHE A 102 -8.36 16.11 -21.03
N ALA A 103 -8.97 17.25 -20.69
CA ALA A 103 -8.49 18.09 -19.61
C ALA A 103 -8.56 17.41 -18.25
N LYS A 104 -9.60 16.63 -17.96
CA LYS A 104 -9.77 15.91 -16.68
C LYS A 104 -8.86 14.68 -16.60
N THR A 105 -8.89 13.83 -17.60
CA THR A 105 -8.08 12.63 -17.72
C THR A 105 -7.29 12.74 -19.02
N PRO A 106 -5.96 12.91 -18.97
CA PRO A 106 -5.16 13.07 -20.17
C PRO A 106 -5.15 11.78 -21.00
N ALA A 107 -4.94 11.93 -22.30
CA ALA A 107 -4.66 10.81 -23.17
C ALA A 107 -3.18 10.83 -23.58
N GLU A 108 -2.53 9.69 -23.46
CA GLU A 108 -1.17 9.47 -23.90
C GLU A 108 -1.17 8.76 -25.23
N VAL A 109 -0.43 9.29 -26.20
CA VAL A 109 -0.21 8.68 -27.50
C VAL A 109 1.14 7.99 -27.47
N SER A 110 1.14 6.65 -27.48
CA SER A 110 2.34 5.85 -27.32
C SER A 110 2.27 4.53 -28.10
N PHE A 111 3.43 4.05 -28.51
CA PHE A 111 3.58 2.67 -28.92
C PHE A 111 3.82 1.80 -27.68
N MET A 112 3.12 0.69 -27.59
CA MET A 112 3.33 -0.36 -26.60
C MET A 112 3.38 -1.70 -27.32
N ASP A 113 4.40 -2.51 -27.02
CA ASP A 113 4.43 -3.90 -27.46
C ASP A 113 3.40 -4.77 -26.71
N ASP A 114 3.27 -6.03 -27.11
CA ASP A 114 2.26 -6.95 -26.56
C ASP A 114 2.39 -7.10 -25.03
N ASN A 115 3.62 -7.20 -24.50
CA ASN A 115 3.85 -7.31 -23.05
C ASN A 115 3.43 -6.02 -22.33
N CYS A 116 3.82 -4.87 -22.86
CA CYS A 116 3.51 -3.60 -22.25
C CYS A 116 2.01 -3.31 -22.28
N THR A 117 1.33 -3.64 -23.39
CA THR A 117 -0.11 -3.49 -23.58
C THR A 117 -0.89 -4.33 -22.57
N GLU A 118 -0.51 -5.62 -22.41
CA GLU A 118 -1.10 -6.51 -21.41
C GLU A 118 -0.90 -5.96 -19.98
N TRP A 119 0.33 -5.57 -19.64
CA TRP A 119 0.65 -5.11 -18.30
C TRP A 119 0.02 -3.77 -17.94
N SER A 120 -0.25 -2.93 -18.95
CA SER A 120 -0.90 -1.62 -18.76
C SER A 120 -2.43 -1.67 -18.83
N PHE A 121 -3.04 -2.86 -18.86
CA PHE A 121 -4.50 -3.05 -19.01
C PHE A 121 -5.08 -2.41 -20.27
N ALA A 122 -4.27 -2.29 -21.31
CA ALA A 122 -4.61 -1.64 -22.58
C ALA A 122 -4.69 -2.63 -23.76
N GLU A 123 -4.84 -3.92 -23.47
CA GLU A 123 -5.04 -4.95 -24.47
C GLU A 123 -6.45 -4.85 -25.07
N PRO A 124 -6.61 -4.76 -26.42
CA PRO A 124 -7.90 -4.67 -27.03
C PRO A 124 -8.74 -5.94 -26.80
N THR A 125 -9.90 -5.76 -26.20
CA THR A 125 -10.89 -6.86 -26.00
C THR A 125 -11.70 -7.11 -27.25
N THR A 126 -11.76 -6.13 -28.16
CA THR A 126 -12.43 -6.22 -29.47
C THR A 126 -11.50 -5.65 -30.54
N GLY A 127 -11.39 -6.33 -31.68
CA GLY A 127 -10.46 -5.97 -32.75
C GLY A 127 -9.09 -6.59 -32.53
N HIS A 128 -8.02 -5.87 -32.88
CA HIS A 128 -6.62 -6.29 -32.75
C HIS A 128 -5.72 -5.12 -32.41
N ALA A 129 -4.50 -5.41 -31.95
CA ALA A 129 -3.46 -4.40 -31.75
C ALA A 129 -3.09 -3.70 -33.07
N PRO A 130 -2.60 -2.45 -33.06
CA PRO A 130 -2.24 -1.72 -34.26
C PRO A 130 -1.15 -2.45 -35.07
N GLN A 131 -1.45 -2.83 -36.32
CA GLN A 131 -0.54 -3.48 -37.24
C GLN A 131 -0.21 -2.57 -38.44
N GLY A 132 -1.20 -1.83 -38.89
CA GLY A 132 -1.04 -0.84 -39.97
C GLY A 132 -0.48 0.48 -39.44
N ARG A 133 0.25 1.20 -40.32
CA ARG A 133 0.94 2.46 -39.96
C ARG A 133 0.04 3.47 -39.23
N LYS A 134 -1.21 3.65 -39.62
CA LYS A 134 -2.16 4.60 -39.02
C LYS A 134 -3.32 3.91 -38.28
N GLU A 135 -3.08 2.71 -37.79
CA GLU A 135 -4.00 2.04 -36.91
C GLU A 135 -3.75 2.41 -35.45
N ILE A 136 -4.85 2.54 -34.70
CA ILE A 136 -4.81 2.85 -33.27
C ILE A 136 -5.77 1.97 -32.50
N THR A 137 -5.48 1.82 -31.20
CA THR A 137 -6.44 1.26 -30.23
C THR A 137 -6.55 2.19 -29.04
N MET A 138 -7.76 2.24 -28.42
CA MET A 138 -8.02 3.07 -27.23
C MET A 138 -9.19 2.51 -26.41
N ASP A 139 -9.43 3.09 -25.26
CA ASP A 139 -10.57 2.70 -24.41
C ASP A 139 -11.90 3.31 -24.88
N THR A 140 -13.01 2.70 -24.45
CA THR A 140 -14.38 3.10 -24.82
C THR A 140 -14.74 4.51 -24.34
N HIS A 141 -14.15 5.02 -23.24
CA HIS A 141 -14.44 6.37 -22.76
C HIS A 141 -13.72 7.42 -23.60
N ALA A 142 -12.49 7.17 -24.03
CA ALA A 142 -11.76 8.05 -24.97
C ALA A 142 -12.54 8.17 -26.29
N LEU A 143 -13.05 7.05 -26.85
CA LEU A 143 -13.92 7.06 -28.04
C LEU A 143 -15.17 7.91 -27.82
N LYS A 144 -15.83 7.76 -26.68
CA LYS A 144 -17.02 8.55 -26.33
C LYS A 144 -16.72 10.04 -26.22
N LEU A 145 -15.57 10.42 -25.63
CA LEU A 145 -15.15 11.82 -25.55
C LEU A 145 -14.89 12.42 -26.93
N LEU A 146 -14.37 11.62 -27.86
CA LEU A 146 -14.14 12.01 -29.24
C LEU A 146 -15.43 11.98 -30.10
N GLY A 147 -16.55 11.46 -29.54
CA GLY A 147 -17.81 11.32 -30.26
C GLY A 147 -17.81 10.24 -31.35
N VAL A 148 -16.94 9.24 -31.22
CA VAL A 148 -16.78 8.13 -32.16
C VAL A 148 -17.41 6.85 -31.60
N GLU A 149 -18.25 6.21 -32.39
CA GLU A 149 -18.80 4.89 -32.04
C GLU A 149 -17.69 3.81 -32.12
N PRO A 150 -17.70 2.82 -31.23
CA PRO A 150 -16.70 1.76 -31.18
C PRO A 150 -16.88 0.73 -32.31
N GLU A 151 -16.48 1.08 -33.51
CA GLU A 151 -16.51 0.22 -34.71
C GLU A 151 -15.12 0.09 -35.31
N VAL A 152 -14.67 -1.14 -35.54
CA VAL A 152 -13.36 -1.39 -36.21
C VAL A 152 -13.41 -0.81 -37.63
N GLY A 153 -12.39 -0.02 -37.97
CA GLY A 153 -12.32 0.70 -39.24
C GLY A 153 -12.84 2.13 -39.18
N ALA A 154 -13.38 2.61 -38.05
CA ALA A 154 -13.77 4.01 -37.89
C ALA A 154 -12.54 4.94 -38.06
N GLU A 155 -12.73 6.04 -38.80
CA GLU A 155 -11.71 7.08 -38.93
C GLU A 155 -11.80 8.07 -37.79
N ILE A 156 -10.65 8.36 -37.17
CA ILE A 156 -10.54 9.23 -35.98
C ILE A 156 -9.47 10.29 -36.24
N GLU A 157 -9.85 11.56 -36.22
CA GLU A 157 -8.91 12.66 -36.25
C GLU A 157 -8.45 12.99 -34.81
N LEU A 158 -7.12 12.94 -34.57
CA LEU A 158 -6.51 13.24 -33.29
C LEU A 158 -5.58 14.43 -33.41
N THR A 159 -5.73 15.40 -32.51
CA THR A 159 -4.76 16.50 -32.32
C THR A 159 -4.07 16.31 -30.98
N TYR A 160 -2.77 16.14 -31.00
CA TYR A 160 -1.98 15.90 -29.81
C TYR A 160 -0.67 16.71 -29.82
N THR A 161 -0.11 16.95 -28.64
CA THR A 161 1.14 17.71 -28.47
C THR A 161 2.31 16.74 -28.47
N VAL A 162 3.19 16.86 -29.47
CA VAL A 162 4.45 16.11 -29.57
C VAL A 162 5.50 16.79 -28.75
N GLY A 163 6.32 16.02 -28.02
CA GLY A 163 7.39 16.56 -27.19
C GLY A 163 6.87 17.46 -26.06
N ALA A 164 5.75 17.14 -25.44
CA ALA A 164 5.13 17.96 -24.38
C ALA A 164 6.04 18.27 -23.17
N LEU A 165 7.11 17.50 -22.98
CA LEU A 165 8.13 17.72 -21.95
C LEU A 165 9.40 18.38 -22.49
N SER A 166 9.46 18.69 -23.78
CA SER A 166 10.59 19.38 -24.43
C SER A 166 10.44 20.89 -24.39
N GLU A 167 11.52 21.62 -24.68
CA GLU A 167 11.50 23.08 -24.74
C GLU A 167 10.71 23.61 -25.95
N ILE A 168 10.51 22.80 -26.99
CA ILE A 168 9.86 23.19 -28.25
C ILE A 168 8.72 22.20 -28.59
N PRO A 169 7.64 22.13 -27.80
CA PRO A 169 6.51 21.27 -28.13
C PRO A 169 5.76 21.79 -29.34
N TYR A 170 5.17 20.89 -30.13
CA TYR A 170 4.32 21.29 -31.26
C TYR A 170 3.05 20.43 -31.34
N GLU A 171 1.98 21.02 -31.86
CA GLU A 171 0.73 20.29 -32.12
C GLU A 171 0.81 19.52 -33.45
N LYS A 172 0.31 18.29 -33.43
CA LYS A 172 0.17 17.42 -34.59
C LYS A 172 -1.27 16.96 -34.70
N THR A 173 -1.84 17.09 -35.89
CA THR A 173 -3.15 16.52 -36.22
C THR A 173 -2.99 15.46 -37.29
N ASP A 174 -3.51 14.28 -37.04
CA ASP A 174 -3.49 13.15 -37.96
C ASP A 174 -4.79 12.36 -37.91
N THR A 175 -5.13 11.69 -39.01
CA THR A 175 -6.29 10.79 -39.10
C THR A 175 -5.81 9.35 -38.97
N PHE A 176 -6.46 8.60 -38.11
CA PHE A 176 -6.16 7.21 -37.80
C PHE A 176 -7.36 6.32 -38.05
N THR A 177 -7.13 5.03 -38.19
CA THR A 177 -8.17 4.00 -38.29
C THR A 177 -8.21 3.21 -36.97
N LEU A 178 -9.38 3.06 -36.37
CA LEU A 178 -9.57 2.28 -35.15
C LEU A 178 -9.43 0.79 -35.46
N ALA A 179 -8.40 0.14 -34.89
CA ALA A 179 -8.13 -1.29 -35.05
C ALA A 179 -8.80 -2.14 -33.95
N GLY A 180 -9.01 -1.55 -32.79
CA GLY A 180 -9.63 -2.23 -31.66
C GLY A 180 -9.78 -1.32 -30.44
N TRP A 181 -10.47 -1.83 -29.43
CA TRP A 181 -10.72 -1.10 -28.18
C TRP A 181 -10.89 -2.05 -27.00
N TRP A 182 -10.83 -1.47 -25.79
CA TRP A 182 -11.15 -2.13 -24.51
C TRP A 182 -12.07 -1.26 -23.65
N GLU A 183 -12.69 -1.88 -22.66
CA GLU A 183 -13.55 -1.16 -21.72
C GLU A 183 -12.73 -0.23 -20.83
N TYR A 184 -13.21 1.01 -20.66
CA TYR A 184 -12.56 1.99 -19.80
C TYR A 184 -12.53 1.56 -18.34
N ASP A 185 -11.42 1.84 -17.69
CA ASP A 185 -11.22 1.62 -16.26
C ASP A 185 -11.21 2.97 -15.53
N ASP A 186 -12.25 3.23 -14.73
CA ASP A 186 -12.42 4.49 -13.97
C ASP A 186 -11.27 4.77 -12.96
N ILE A 187 -10.47 3.76 -12.64
CA ILE A 187 -9.31 3.90 -11.74
C ILE A 187 -8.07 4.37 -12.50
N SER A 188 -8.00 4.14 -13.81
CA SER A 188 -6.84 4.52 -14.61
C SER A 188 -6.65 6.05 -14.63
N PRO A 189 -5.42 6.55 -14.40
CA PRO A 189 -5.12 7.98 -14.38
C PRO A 189 -5.00 8.59 -15.77
N VAL A 190 -5.00 7.79 -16.83
CA VAL A 190 -4.70 8.19 -18.19
C VAL A 190 -5.46 7.32 -19.19
N HIS A 191 -5.88 7.91 -20.30
CA HIS A 191 -6.33 7.18 -21.49
C HIS A 191 -5.12 6.79 -22.32
N TYR A 192 -4.98 5.51 -22.65
CA TYR A 192 -3.93 5.08 -23.58
C TYR A 192 -4.47 5.07 -25.00
N ILE A 193 -3.75 5.74 -25.89
CA ILE A 193 -3.95 5.66 -27.35
C ILE A 193 -2.72 4.93 -27.89
N ASN A 194 -2.89 3.62 -28.10
CA ASN A 194 -1.80 2.80 -28.60
C ASN A 194 -1.70 2.88 -30.12
N ILE A 195 -0.51 3.21 -30.64
CA ILE A 195 -0.20 3.38 -32.05
C ILE A 195 0.73 2.27 -32.55
N SER A 196 0.92 2.17 -33.87
CA SER A 196 1.91 1.23 -34.44
C SER A 196 3.34 1.70 -34.21
N GLU A 197 4.30 0.75 -34.15
CA GLU A 197 5.72 1.05 -34.05
C GLU A 197 6.24 1.83 -35.25
N GLU A 198 5.71 1.52 -36.45
CA GLU A 198 6.05 2.21 -37.69
C GLU A 198 5.74 3.71 -37.61
N TYR A 199 4.54 4.04 -37.11
CA TYR A 199 4.15 5.43 -36.93
C TYR A 199 4.96 6.13 -35.84
N ALA A 200 5.29 5.46 -34.75
CA ALA A 200 6.14 6.03 -33.69
C ALA A 200 7.53 6.41 -34.22
N LYS A 201 8.16 5.55 -35.03
CA LYS A 201 9.46 5.81 -35.65
C LYS A 201 9.43 6.94 -36.71
N GLU A 202 8.32 7.04 -37.44
CA GLU A 202 8.12 8.16 -38.37
C GLU A 202 8.03 9.49 -37.64
N MET A 203 7.22 9.52 -36.53
CA MET A 203 7.07 10.70 -35.72
C MET A 203 8.37 11.11 -34.99
N GLU A 204 9.18 10.14 -34.58
CA GLU A 204 10.52 10.41 -34.03
C GLU A 204 11.41 11.09 -35.04
N THR A 205 11.43 10.58 -36.29
CA THR A 205 12.20 11.18 -37.38
C THR A 205 11.72 12.62 -37.67
N GLU A 206 10.41 12.86 -37.67
CA GLU A 206 9.82 14.20 -37.82
C GLU A 206 10.24 15.12 -36.67
N ALA A 207 10.13 14.65 -35.42
CA ALA A 207 10.47 15.40 -34.22
C ALA A 207 11.94 15.83 -34.19
N ILE A 208 12.87 14.90 -34.49
CA ILE A 208 14.30 15.18 -34.60
C ILE A 208 14.58 16.22 -35.70
N SER A 209 13.88 16.15 -36.85
CA SER A 209 14.02 17.14 -37.91
C SER A 209 13.60 18.56 -37.52
N LYS A 210 12.76 18.68 -36.48
CA LYS A 210 12.30 19.94 -35.89
C LYS A 210 13.14 20.39 -34.70
N GLY A 211 14.19 19.64 -34.36
CA GLY A 211 15.11 19.99 -33.26
C GLY A 211 14.75 19.43 -31.90
N LEU A 212 13.80 18.47 -31.84
CA LEU A 212 13.52 17.73 -30.59
C LEU A 212 14.55 16.61 -30.42
N ASP A 213 14.77 16.24 -29.15
CA ASP A 213 15.49 15.01 -28.80
C ASP A 213 14.72 13.76 -29.24
N PRO A 214 15.37 12.60 -29.39
CA PRO A 214 14.69 11.32 -29.60
C PRO A 214 13.62 11.05 -28.55
N PHE A 215 12.57 10.34 -28.95
CA PHE A 215 11.50 10.04 -28.02
C PHE A 215 11.98 9.16 -26.88
N ARG A 216 11.40 9.39 -25.72
CA ARG A 216 11.65 8.60 -24.54
C ARG A 216 11.17 7.16 -24.73
N ILE A 217 12.09 6.22 -24.57
CA ILE A 217 11.81 4.80 -24.54
C ILE A 217 11.87 4.31 -23.10
N ASP A 218 10.77 3.75 -22.62
CA ASP A 218 10.69 3.13 -21.31
C ASP A 218 10.61 1.59 -21.48
N LEU A 219 11.46 0.86 -20.77
CA LEU A 219 11.45 -0.59 -20.74
C LEU A 219 10.79 -1.09 -19.47
N ASN A 220 9.54 -1.52 -19.59
CA ASN A 220 8.80 -2.17 -18.51
C ASN A 220 9.30 -3.59 -18.31
N VAL A 221 9.51 -4.02 -17.06
CA VAL A 221 10.09 -5.34 -16.80
C VAL A 221 9.31 -6.13 -15.75
N MET A 222 9.30 -7.45 -15.94
CA MET A 222 8.97 -8.43 -14.91
C MET A 222 10.27 -9.05 -14.41
N MET A 223 10.60 -8.81 -13.15
CA MET A 223 11.77 -9.37 -12.47
C MET A 223 11.52 -10.84 -12.07
N ALA A 224 12.57 -11.53 -11.65
CA ALA A 224 12.49 -12.92 -11.20
C ALA A 224 11.52 -13.12 -10.02
N SER A 225 11.34 -12.11 -9.18
CA SER A 225 10.44 -12.12 -8.03
C SER A 225 9.87 -10.71 -7.77
N SER A 226 8.65 -10.64 -7.26
CA SER A 226 8.07 -9.38 -6.76
C SER A 226 8.62 -8.96 -5.38
N MET A 227 9.51 -9.74 -4.76
CA MET A 227 10.17 -9.39 -3.51
C MET A 227 11.42 -8.56 -3.81
N ASN A 228 11.58 -7.42 -3.11
CA ASN A 228 12.74 -6.54 -3.27
C ASN A 228 13.02 -6.19 -4.76
N ILE A 229 11.99 -5.66 -5.43
CA ILE A 229 12.06 -5.30 -6.87
C ILE A 229 13.21 -4.31 -7.09
N ARG A 230 13.31 -3.28 -6.24
CA ARG A 230 14.34 -2.26 -6.31
C ARG A 230 15.74 -2.87 -6.33
N GLY A 231 16.07 -3.68 -5.31
CA GLY A 231 17.39 -4.30 -5.25
C GLY A 231 17.70 -5.25 -6.41
N GLN A 232 16.67 -5.88 -7.02
CA GLN A 232 16.86 -6.67 -8.24
C GLN A 232 17.16 -5.79 -9.47
N MET A 233 16.51 -4.62 -9.60
CA MET A 233 16.77 -3.67 -10.70
C MET A 233 18.13 -3.00 -10.53
N GLU A 234 18.47 -2.51 -9.33
CA GLU A 234 19.81 -1.98 -9.02
C GLU A 234 20.92 -2.99 -9.31
N GLN A 235 20.67 -4.28 -9.04
CA GLN A 235 21.65 -5.34 -9.37
C GLN A 235 21.81 -5.53 -10.88
N VAL A 236 20.76 -5.35 -11.67
CA VAL A 236 20.85 -5.39 -13.15
C VAL A 236 21.73 -4.25 -13.64
N ASP A 237 21.53 -3.02 -13.16
CA ASP A 237 22.34 -1.86 -13.54
C ASP A 237 23.80 -2.06 -13.15
N LEU A 238 24.06 -2.52 -11.92
CA LEU A 238 25.43 -2.82 -11.44
C LEU A 238 26.12 -3.88 -12.31
N ASP A 239 25.44 -4.98 -12.63
CA ASP A 239 26.00 -6.08 -13.39
C ASP A 239 26.31 -5.67 -14.85
N LEU A 240 25.56 -4.72 -15.39
CA LEU A 240 25.73 -4.17 -16.73
C LEU A 240 26.64 -2.92 -16.77
N GLY A 241 27.04 -2.40 -15.61
CA GLY A 241 27.89 -1.21 -15.49
C GLY A 241 27.16 0.10 -15.71
N TYR A 242 25.84 0.12 -15.50
CA TYR A 242 25.01 1.32 -15.57
C TYR A 242 24.91 1.99 -14.20
N ALA A 243 24.70 3.30 -14.22
CA ALA A 243 24.44 4.10 -13.02
C ALA A 243 22.93 4.34 -12.89
N TRP A 244 22.33 4.14 -11.71
CA TRP A 244 20.92 4.49 -11.47
C TRP A 244 20.75 5.88 -10.84
N ASP A 245 21.84 6.47 -10.34
CA ASP A 245 21.89 7.82 -9.78
C ASP A 245 22.96 8.65 -10.52
N LYS A 246 22.73 9.95 -10.66
CA LYS A 246 23.65 10.90 -11.31
C LYS A 246 25.03 11.03 -10.62
N THR A 247 25.17 10.45 -9.44
CA THR A 247 26.43 10.46 -8.66
C THR A 247 27.36 9.31 -8.95
N ASP A 248 26.85 8.26 -9.60
CA ASP A 248 27.63 7.08 -9.92
C ASP A 248 28.36 7.24 -11.25
N GLU A 249 29.55 6.62 -11.38
CA GLU A 249 30.25 6.55 -12.65
C GLU A 249 29.54 5.55 -13.57
N GLY A 250 29.18 5.94 -14.78
CA GLY A 250 28.54 5.10 -15.77
C GLY A 250 27.46 5.81 -16.58
N GLU A 251 26.91 5.10 -17.54
CA GLU A 251 25.76 5.56 -18.32
C GLU A 251 24.50 5.51 -17.46
N LEU A 252 23.81 6.63 -17.32
CA LEU A 252 22.65 6.73 -16.41
C LEU A 252 21.45 5.97 -16.98
N VAL A 253 20.96 4.97 -16.22
CA VAL A 253 19.69 4.28 -16.47
C VAL A 253 18.80 4.42 -15.25
N ARG A 254 17.79 5.27 -15.32
CA ARG A 254 16.90 5.53 -14.19
C ARG A 254 15.92 4.40 -14.00
N ILE A 255 15.77 3.94 -12.74
CA ILE A 255 14.81 2.91 -12.37
C ILE A 255 13.54 3.50 -11.77
N GLY A 256 12.41 2.96 -12.17
CA GLY A 256 11.10 3.21 -11.56
C GLY A 256 10.53 1.92 -10.99
N VAL A 257 10.26 1.87 -9.68
CA VAL A 257 9.73 0.68 -9.01
C VAL A 257 8.23 0.77 -8.89
N ASN A 258 7.53 -0.31 -9.19
CA ASN A 258 6.09 -0.41 -8.91
C ASN A 258 5.85 -0.76 -7.45
N TRP A 259 5.58 0.25 -6.65
CA TRP A 259 5.29 0.12 -5.22
C TRP A 259 3.90 -0.47 -4.92
N GLY A 260 3.11 -0.78 -5.93
CA GLY A 260 1.86 -1.52 -5.78
C GLY A 260 2.05 -2.95 -5.24
N TYR A 261 3.24 -3.53 -5.42
CA TYR A 261 3.58 -4.84 -4.87
C TYR A 261 3.87 -4.77 -3.37
N THR A 262 2.95 -5.27 -2.55
CA THR A 262 3.11 -5.31 -1.08
C THR A 262 4.32 -6.13 -0.63
N SER A 263 4.69 -7.16 -1.39
CA SER A 263 5.89 -7.96 -1.15
C SER A 263 7.19 -7.16 -1.28
N SER A 264 7.24 -6.15 -2.14
CA SER A 264 8.37 -5.25 -2.27
C SER A 264 8.43 -4.23 -1.14
N GLN A 265 7.27 -3.65 -0.77
CA GLN A 265 7.15 -2.73 0.35
C GLN A 265 7.60 -3.36 1.68
N LEU A 266 7.20 -4.62 1.92
CA LEU A 266 7.57 -5.36 3.14
C LEU A 266 9.09 -5.58 3.26
N GLY A 267 9.81 -5.59 2.14
CA GLY A 267 11.26 -5.75 2.13
C GLY A 267 12.04 -4.53 2.61
N GLU A 268 11.53 -3.32 2.38
CA GLU A 268 12.24 -2.06 2.68
C GLU A 268 11.72 -1.33 3.93
N SER A 269 10.42 -1.40 4.22
CA SER A 269 9.78 -0.51 5.22
C SER A 269 9.13 -1.19 6.41
N MET A 270 9.32 -2.52 6.58
CA MET A 270 8.73 -3.21 7.73
C MET A 270 9.47 -2.85 9.02
N ASP A 271 8.90 -1.97 9.82
CA ASP A 271 9.39 -1.68 11.14
C ASP A 271 9.23 -2.88 12.10
N ALA A 272 10.10 -2.94 13.12
CA ALA A 272 10.09 -4.04 14.09
C ALA A 272 8.74 -4.15 14.84
N THR A 273 8.04 -3.04 15.02
CA THR A 273 6.76 -2.97 15.73
C THR A 273 5.66 -3.68 14.95
N THR A 274 5.55 -3.40 13.66
CA THR A 274 4.59 -4.05 12.76
C THR A 274 4.86 -5.55 12.65
N LEU A 275 6.14 -5.96 12.51
CA LEU A 275 6.51 -7.37 12.49
C LEU A 275 6.11 -8.10 13.79
N ILE A 276 6.37 -7.49 14.96
CA ILE A 276 5.99 -8.04 16.26
C ILE A 276 4.47 -8.15 16.37
N ALA A 277 3.70 -7.16 15.91
CA ALA A 277 2.23 -7.19 15.92
C ALA A 277 1.69 -8.36 15.08
N ILE A 278 2.17 -8.54 13.86
CA ILE A 278 1.79 -9.64 12.96
C ILE A 278 2.12 -11.01 13.59
N LEU A 279 3.35 -11.17 14.10
CA LEU A 279 3.76 -12.42 14.74
C LEU A 279 2.97 -12.73 16.00
N THR A 280 2.63 -11.72 16.80
CA THR A 280 1.81 -11.85 18.00
C THR A 280 0.39 -12.28 17.64
N PHE A 281 -0.23 -11.66 16.65
CA PHE A 281 -1.55 -12.04 16.16
C PHE A 281 -1.57 -13.49 15.63
N LEU A 282 -0.58 -13.86 14.81
CA LEU A 282 -0.45 -15.22 14.28
C LEU A 282 -0.26 -16.25 15.41
N ALA A 283 0.59 -15.94 16.39
CA ALA A 283 0.79 -16.79 17.57
C ALA A 283 -0.51 -16.98 18.37
N LEU A 284 -1.31 -15.92 18.51
CA LEU A 284 -2.60 -15.95 19.22
C LEU A 284 -3.63 -16.82 18.47
N VAL A 285 -3.68 -16.76 17.15
CA VAL A 285 -4.55 -17.62 16.31
C VAL A 285 -4.14 -19.09 16.44
N ILE A 286 -2.84 -19.40 16.32
CA ILE A 286 -2.31 -20.76 16.49
C ILE A 286 -2.60 -21.28 17.90
N PHE A 287 -2.43 -20.45 18.92
CA PHE A 287 -2.67 -20.82 20.32
C PHE A 287 -4.15 -21.13 20.57
N THR A 288 -5.07 -20.38 19.96
CA THR A 288 -6.50 -20.65 20.03
C THR A 288 -6.86 -22.00 19.43
N GLY A 289 -6.40 -22.27 18.21
CA GLY A 289 -6.58 -23.57 17.57
C GLY A 289 -5.98 -24.72 18.38
N TYR A 290 -4.77 -24.49 18.94
CA TYR A 290 -4.11 -25.45 19.82
C TYR A 290 -4.99 -25.77 21.04
N LEU A 291 -5.57 -24.80 21.72
CA LEU A 291 -6.39 -25.02 22.91
C LEU A 291 -7.67 -25.81 22.61
N ILE A 292 -8.34 -25.48 21.50
CA ILE A 292 -9.56 -26.19 21.06
C ILE A 292 -9.25 -27.67 20.83
N ILE A 293 -8.25 -27.96 20.02
CA ILE A 293 -7.85 -29.33 19.68
C ILE A 293 -7.31 -30.07 20.90
N TYR A 294 -6.48 -29.39 21.73
CA TYR A 294 -5.93 -29.96 22.95
C TYR A 294 -7.02 -30.43 23.91
N ASN A 295 -8.08 -29.63 24.12
CA ASN A 295 -9.19 -29.99 24.99
C ASN A 295 -9.89 -31.26 24.52
N ILE A 296 -10.13 -31.38 23.22
CA ILE A 296 -10.81 -32.57 22.63
C ILE A 296 -9.92 -33.79 22.70
N PHE A 297 -8.62 -33.67 22.35
CA PHE A 297 -7.69 -34.78 22.50
C PHE A 297 -7.48 -35.19 23.96
N GLN A 298 -7.48 -34.26 24.90
CA GLN A 298 -7.39 -34.59 26.32
C GLN A 298 -8.60 -35.39 26.79
N ILE A 299 -9.81 -34.99 26.41
CA ILE A 299 -11.03 -35.76 26.74
C ILE A 299 -10.97 -37.12 26.08
N SER A 300 -10.59 -37.23 24.81
CA SER A 300 -10.46 -38.45 24.07
C SER A 300 -9.46 -39.42 24.72
N VAL A 301 -8.27 -38.96 25.02
CA VAL A 301 -7.18 -39.76 25.58
C VAL A 301 -7.48 -40.19 27.02
N THR A 302 -8.05 -39.30 27.84
CA THR A 302 -8.44 -39.68 29.22
C THR A 302 -9.56 -40.71 29.26
N GLY A 303 -10.52 -40.66 28.31
CA GLY A 303 -11.53 -41.68 28.16
C GLY A 303 -10.97 -43.07 27.81
N ASP A 304 -9.83 -43.11 27.11
CA ASP A 304 -9.16 -44.33 26.68
C ASP A 304 -8.05 -44.83 27.63
N ILE A 305 -7.83 -44.18 28.75
CA ILE A 305 -6.70 -44.52 29.68
C ILE A 305 -6.77 -46.02 30.07
N ARG A 306 -7.96 -46.57 30.32
CA ARG A 306 -8.13 -47.99 30.63
C ARG A 306 -7.68 -48.88 29.49
N PHE A 307 -8.05 -48.56 28.28
CA PHE A 307 -7.62 -49.29 27.08
C PHE A 307 -6.10 -49.23 26.88
N TYR A 308 -5.51 -48.05 27.08
CA TYR A 308 -4.06 -47.85 27.02
C TYR A 308 -3.33 -48.59 28.14
N GLY A 309 -3.94 -48.69 29.32
CA GLY A 309 -3.44 -49.52 30.44
C GLY A 309 -3.39 -50.98 30.08
N LEU A 310 -4.47 -51.53 29.47
CA LEU A 310 -4.51 -52.91 28.99
C LEU A 310 -3.46 -53.17 27.90
N LEU A 311 -3.23 -52.23 27.00
CA LEU A 311 -2.17 -52.36 26.00
C LEU A 311 -0.78 -52.46 26.63
N LYS A 312 -0.54 -51.82 27.75
CA LYS A 312 0.72 -51.90 28.49
C LYS A 312 0.90 -53.24 29.21
N THR A 313 -0.20 -53.88 29.66
CA THR A 313 -0.09 -55.20 30.26
C THR A 313 0.39 -56.27 29.27
N ILE A 314 0.05 -56.09 27.99
CA ILE A 314 0.52 -56.95 26.90
C ILE A 314 1.86 -56.52 26.29
N GLY A 315 2.57 -55.58 26.94
CA GLY A 315 3.95 -55.19 26.61
C GLY A 315 4.12 -53.98 25.67
N VAL A 316 3.07 -53.20 25.40
CA VAL A 316 3.21 -51.95 24.59
C VAL A 316 4.02 -50.90 25.35
N THR A 317 5.10 -50.42 24.73
CA THR A 317 5.98 -49.42 25.34
C THR A 317 5.38 -48.00 25.30
N PRO A 318 5.79 -47.10 26.23
CA PRO A 318 5.34 -45.69 26.22
C PRO A 318 5.59 -44.96 24.88
N ARG A 319 6.67 -45.30 24.17
CA ARG A 319 6.99 -44.72 22.84
C ARG A 319 6.03 -45.24 21.77
N GLN A 320 5.67 -46.50 21.80
CA GLN A 320 4.67 -47.09 20.87
C GLN A 320 3.28 -46.50 21.12
N LEU A 321 2.90 -46.28 22.37
CA LEU A 321 1.62 -45.65 22.72
C LEU A 321 1.49 -44.23 22.21
N LYS A 322 2.53 -43.41 22.39
CA LYS A 322 2.56 -42.09 21.78
C LYS A 322 2.43 -42.10 20.24
N ARG A 323 3.06 -43.12 19.62
CA ARG A 323 2.97 -43.29 18.17
C ARG A 323 1.54 -43.67 17.74
N ILE A 324 0.83 -44.54 18.50
CA ILE A 324 -0.58 -44.90 18.25
C ILE A 324 -1.44 -43.62 18.26
N ILE A 325 -1.35 -42.81 19.32
CA ILE A 325 -2.12 -41.56 19.46
C ILE A 325 -1.82 -40.59 18.32
N ARG A 326 -0.53 -40.41 17.97
CA ARG A 326 -0.12 -39.54 16.85
C ARG A 326 -0.63 -40.05 15.51
N GLN A 327 -0.64 -41.35 15.25
CA GLN A 327 -1.21 -41.95 14.04
C GLN A 327 -2.72 -41.78 13.98
N GLN A 328 -3.43 -41.95 15.09
CA GLN A 328 -4.87 -41.67 15.17
C GLN A 328 -5.15 -40.19 14.82
N ALA A 329 -4.40 -39.25 15.39
CA ALA A 329 -4.52 -37.84 15.05
C ALA A 329 -4.29 -37.55 13.56
N LEU A 330 -3.26 -38.17 12.95
CA LEU A 330 -2.99 -38.02 11.51
C LEU A 330 -4.12 -38.61 10.62
N PHE A 331 -4.71 -39.74 11.00
CA PHE A 331 -5.85 -40.30 10.26
C PHE A 331 -7.09 -39.39 10.33
N LEU A 332 -7.31 -38.74 11.48
CA LEU A 332 -8.41 -37.77 11.62
C LEU A 332 -8.15 -36.48 10.80
N CYS A 333 -6.87 -36.09 10.64
CA CYS A 333 -6.47 -34.96 9.79
C CYS A 333 -6.80 -35.23 8.31
N ILE A 334 -6.69 -36.44 7.81
CA ILE A 334 -6.97 -36.79 6.40
C ILE A 334 -8.41 -36.40 6.00
N VAL A 335 -9.34 -36.45 6.93
CA VAL A 335 -10.75 -36.10 6.69
C VAL A 335 -11.01 -34.65 7.17
N GLY A 336 -10.51 -34.29 8.35
CA GLY A 336 -10.81 -32.99 8.99
C GLY A 336 -10.20 -31.82 8.28
N ILE A 337 -8.95 -31.93 7.82
CA ILE A 337 -8.28 -30.80 7.14
C ILE A 337 -8.93 -30.48 5.80
N PRO A 338 -9.14 -31.42 4.85
CA PRO A 338 -9.80 -31.11 3.58
C PRO A 338 -11.21 -30.53 3.75
N ALA A 339 -12.00 -31.08 4.67
CA ALA A 339 -13.33 -30.54 4.98
C ALA A 339 -13.24 -29.09 5.50
N GLY A 340 -12.27 -28.80 6.38
CA GLY A 340 -12.03 -27.47 6.91
C GLY A 340 -11.52 -26.49 5.85
N LEU A 341 -10.65 -26.92 4.93
CA LEU A 341 -10.17 -26.10 3.82
C LEU A 341 -11.31 -25.65 2.90
N LEU A 342 -12.16 -26.59 2.49
CA LEU A 342 -13.29 -26.30 1.60
C LEU A 342 -14.30 -25.34 2.24
N LEU A 343 -14.73 -25.65 3.47
CA LEU A 343 -15.66 -24.77 4.20
C LEU A 343 -15.04 -23.44 4.54
N GLY A 344 -13.76 -23.41 4.93
CA GLY A 344 -13.03 -22.21 5.27
C GLY A 344 -12.85 -21.28 4.08
N TYR A 345 -12.54 -21.82 2.90
CA TYR A 345 -12.47 -21.03 1.68
C TYR A 345 -13.85 -20.45 1.33
N GLY A 346 -14.92 -21.25 1.39
CA GLY A 346 -16.28 -20.75 1.16
C GLY A 346 -16.67 -19.61 2.10
N VAL A 347 -16.37 -19.73 3.40
CA VAL A 347 -16.59 -18.66 4.39
C VAL A 347 -15.72 -17.44 4.09
N GLY A 348 -14.45 -17.64 3.80
CA GLY A 348 -13.54 -16.55 3.46
C GLY A 348 -13.99 -15.78 2.21
N ALA A 349 -14.36 -16.53 1.15
CA ALA A 349 -14.83 -15.95 -0.10
C ALA A 349 -16.11 -15.13 0.04
N THR A 350 -17.06 -15.59 0.88
CA THR A 350 -18.31 -14.84 1.13
C THR A 350 -18.12 -13.63 2.04
N LEU A 351 -17.16 -13.67 2.96
CA LEU A 351 -16.87 -12.55 3.85
C LEU A 351 -15.98 -11.48 3.20
N THR A 352 -15.13 -11.84 2.26
CA THR A 352 -14.22 -10.90 1.59
C THR A 352 -14.94 -9.69 1.01
N PRO A 353 -16.00 -9.78 0.20
CA PRO A 353 -16.70 -8.62 -0.33
C PRO A 353 -17.30 -7.73 0.77
N VAL A 354 -17.77 -8.33 1.86
CA VAL A 354 -18.35 -7.57 2.99
C VAL A 354 -17.27 -6.76 3.73
N VAL A 355 -16.08 -7.32 3.86
CA VAL A 355 -14.93 -6.62 4.47
C VAL A 355 -14.44 -5.53 3.51
N MET A 356 -14.29 -5.85 2.22
CA MET A 356 -13.82 -4.92 1.20
C MET A 356 -14.74 -3.71 1.02
N ALA A 357 -16.05 -3.89 1.07
CA ALA A 357 -17.02 -2.79 1.00
C ALA A 357 -16.88 -1.73 2.10
N ARG A 358 -16.10 -2.04 3.14
CA ARG A 358 -15.79 -1.10 4.23
C ARG A 358 -14.36 -0.55 4.18
N THR A 359 -13.65 -0.81 3.11
CA THR A 359 -12.30 -0.28 2.86
C THR A 359 -12.33 0.72 1.72
N THR A 360 -11.40 1.65 1.70
CA THR A 360 -11.28 2.68 0.64
C THR A 360 -11.02 2.09 -0.75
N PHE A 361 -10.44 0.89 -0.84
CA PHE A 361 -10.15 0.21 -2.12
C PHE A 361 -11.31 -0.65 -2.62
N GLY A 362 -12.39 -0.78 -1.86
CA GLY A 362 -13.49 -1.71 -2.17
C GLY A 362 -14.46 -1.24 -3.25
N ALA A 363 -14.37 0.03 -3.64
CA ALA A 363 -15.26 0.62 -4.63
C ALA A 363 -14.80 0.31 -6.07
N GLY A 364 -14.75 -0.96 -6.46
CA GLY A 364 -14.49 -1.34 -7.87
C GLY A 364 -13.67 -2.61 -8.06
N VAL A 365 -12.80 -2.98 -7.11
CA VAL A 365 -11.94 -4.16 -7.25
C VAL A 365 -12.09 -5.10 -6.06
N SER A 366 -13.03 -6.02 -6.13
CA SER A 366 -13.20 -7.08 -5.14
C SER A 366 -12.84 -8.43 -5.76
N THR A 367 -11.58 -8.84 -5.64
CA THR A 367 -11.11 -10.15 -6.11
C THR A 367 -10.94 -11.11 -4.94
N VAL A 368 -11.51 -12.31 -5.06
CA VAL A 368 -11.26 -13.39 -4.10
C VAL A 368 -10.02 -14.16 -4.56
N SER A 369 -8.97 -14.13 -3.76
CA SER A 369 -7.73 -14.83 -4.07
C SER A 369 -7.93 -16.35 -4.10
N THR A 370 -7.49 -16.98 -5.19
CA THR A 370 -7.49 -18.45 -5.38
C THR A 370 -6.10 -19.05 -5.21
N SER A 371 -5.16 -18.29 -4.61
CA SER A 371 -3.76 -18.70 -4.46
C SER A 371 -3.63 -20.08 -3.80
N PRO A 372 -2.89 -21.04 -4.39
CA PRO A 372 -2.61 -22.35 -3.79
C PRO A 372 -1.94 -22.24 -2.42
N LEU A 373 -1.25 -21.13 -2.17
CA LEU A 373 -0.57 -20.86 -0.90
C LEU A 373 -1.54 -20.83 0.28
N ILE A 374 -2.78 -20.33 0.09
CA ILE A 374 -3.83 -20.33 1.11
C ILE A 374 -4.08 -21.75 1.63
N PHE A 375 -4.27 -22.70 0.72
CA PHE A 375 -4.57 -24.09 1.06
C PHE A 375 -3.36 -24.79 1.69
N PHE A 376 -2.18 -24.59 1.13
CA PHE A 376 -0.95 -25.19 1.64
C PHE A 376 -0.60 -24.67 3.04
N ALA A 377 -0.59 -23.36 3.24
CA ALA A 377 -0.30 -22.76 4.53
C ALA A 377 -1.33 -23.16 5.59
N SER A 378 -2.64 -23.09 5.28
CA SER A 378 -3.71 -23.49 6.19
C SER A 378 -3.60 -24.97 6.60
N ALA A 379 -3.35 -25.86 5.64
CA ALA A 379 -3.16 -27.28 5.91
C ALA A 379 -1.94 -27.53 6.80
N LEU A 380 -0.83 -26.86 6.54
CA LEU A 380 0.40 -26.94 7.31
C LEU A 380 0.19 -26.46 8.75
N PHE A 381 -0.41 -25.28 8.93
CA PHE A 381 -0.72 -24.73 10.26
C PHE A 381 -1.70 -25.60 11.03
N ALA A 382 -2.77 -26.09 10.39
CA ALA A 382 -3.69 -27.02 11.02
C ALA A 382 -3.00 -28.32 11.44
N LEU A 383 -2.15 -28.90 10.58
CA LEU A 383 -1.39 -30.11 10.89
C LEU A 383 -0.43 -29.91 12.06
N ILE A 384 0.33 -28.83 12.06
CA ILE A 384 1.26 -28.48 13.17
C ILE A 384 0.46 -28.35 14.46
N THR A 385 -0.66 -27.62 14.43
CA THR A 385 -1.52 -27.39 15.58
C THR A 385 -2.07 -28.71 16.16
N VAL A 386 -2.51 -29.63 15.31
CA VAL A 386 -2.98 -30.97 15.73
C VAL A 386 -1.84 -31.78 16.36
N LEU A 387 -0.66 -31.80 15.75
CA LEU A 387 0.50 -32.55 16.26
C LEU A 387 1.00 -32.02 17.60
N LEU A 388 0.99 -30.71 17.78
CA LEU A 388 1.32 -30.07 19.06
C LEU A 388 0.26 -30.38 20.13
N SER A 389 -1.02 -30.30 19.78
CA SER A 389 -2.16 -30.52 20.67
C SER A 389 -2.24 -31.95 21.19
N CYS A 390 -1.92 -32.96 20.36
CA CYS A 390 -1.95 -34.38 20.77
C CYS A 390 -0.70 -34.80 21.58
N SER A 391 0.37 -34.01 21.60
CA SER A 391 1.63 -34.34 22.28
C SER A 391 1.48 -34.49 23.80
N ARG A 392 0.86 -33.51 24.48
CA ARG A 392 0.68 -33.54 25.95
C ARG A 392 -0.29 -34.64 26.41
N PRO A 393 -1.50 -34.80 25.83
CA PRO A 393 -2.35 -35.94 26.14
C PRO A 393 -1.68 -37.30 25.95
N GLY A 394 -0.96 -37.45 24.83
CA GLY A 394 -0.17 -38.66 24.54
C GLY A 394 0.91 -38.94 25.58
N LYS A 395 1.57 -37.89 26.11
CA LYS A 395 2.54 -38.00 27.20
C LYS A 395 1.90 -38.42 28.52
N ILE A 396 0.70 -37.92 28.84
CA ILE A 396 -0.07 -38.30 30.04
C ILE A 396 -0.44 -39.78 29.94
N ALA A 397 -1.09 -40.21 28.86
CA ALA A 397 -1.46 -41.63 28.66
C ALA A 397 -0.27 -42.59 28.72
N SER A 398 0.88 -42.15 28.19
CA SER A 398 2.11 -42.97 28.20
C SER A 398 2.76 -43.12 29.58
N LYS A 399 2.46 -42.26 30.55
CA LYS A 399 3.02 -42.34 31.93
C LYS A 399 2.18 -43.15 32.89
N VAL A 400 0.86 -43.26 32.69
CA VAL A 400 -0.05 -44.03 33.56
C VAL A 400 0.36 -45.49 33.64
N SER A 401 0.46 -46.04 34.85
CA SER A 401 0.76 -47.45 35.05
C SER A 401 -0.45 -48.36 34.76
N PRO A 402 -0.27 -49.64 34.42
CA PRO A 402 -1.40 -50.56 34.20
C PRO A 402 -2.38 -50.66 35.38
N VAL A 403 -1.85 -50.65 36.61
CA VAL A 403 -2.65 -50.71 37.85
C VAL A 403 -3.42 -49.39 38.08
N GLU A 404 -2.77 -48.25 37.80
CA GLU A 404 -3.45 -46.95 37.89
C GLU A 404 -4.54 -46.83 36.81
N ALA A 405 -4.34 -47.38 35.62
CA ALA A 405 -5.30 -47.32 34.52
C ALA A 405 -6.60 -48.04 34.83
N THR A 406 -6.56 -49.19 35.53
CA THR A 406 -7.75 -49.94 35.96
C THR A 406 -8.56 -49.20 37.05
N LYS A 407 -7.87 -48.45 37.90
CA LYS A 407 -8.46 -47.61 38.99
C LYS A 407 -8.63 -46.16 38.62
N TYR A 408 -8.36 -45.79 37.36
CA TYR A 408 -8.36 -44.40 36.93
C TYR A 408 -9.76 -43.84 37.00
N THR A 409 -9.94 -42.90 37.89
CA THR A 409 -11.11 -42.02 38.00
C THR A 409 -10.65 -40.60 37.78
N GLU A 410 -11.26 -39.86 36.88
CA GLU A 410 -10.94 -38.45 36.59
C GLU A 410 -11.15 -37.51 37.82
N THR A 411 -11.54 -38.05 38.97
CA THR A 411 -11.91 -37.30 40.11
C THR A 411 -10.75 -37.05 41.07
N VAL A 412 -10.36 -35.80 41.20
CA VAL A 412 -9.47 -35.35 42.31
C VAL A 412 -10.24 -35.58 43.62
N LYS A 413 -9.72 -36.40 44.55
CA LYS A 413 -10.29 -36.57 45.88
C LYS A 413 -10.32 -35.25 46.58
N SER A 414 -11.52 -34.66 46.74
CA SER A 414 -11.70 -33.47 47.54
C SER A 414 -11.44 -33.81 49.02
N LYS A 415 -10.50 -33.13 49.66
CA LYS A 415 -10.18 -33.31 51.10
C LYS A 415 -11.25 -32.73 52.05
N LYS A 416 -12.30 -32.09 51.54
CA LYS A 416 -13.37 -31.51 52.36
C LYS A 416 -14.72 -32.10 51.98
N LYS A 417 -15.27 -33.00 52.83
CA LYS A 417 -16.68 -33.40 52.81
C LYS A 417 -17.54 -32.26 53.38
N LYS A 418 -18.13 -31.44 52.50
CA LYS A 418 -19.26 -30.59 52.92
C LYS A 418 -20.52 -31.40 52.62
N ARG A 419 -21.17 -31.90 53.67
CA ARG A 419 -22.53 -32.43 53.62
C ARG A 419 -23.48 -31.23 53.55
N THR A 420 -24.18 -31.07 52.44
CA THR A 420 -25.34 -30.17 52.35
C THR A 420 -26.60 -31.01 52.31
N THR A 421 -27.54 -30.75 53.22
CA THR A 421 -28.80 -31.44 53.42
C THR A 421 -29.94 -30.94 52.53
N ARG A 422 -29.66 -30.00 51.57
CA ARG A 422 -30.67 -29.46 50.65
C ARG A 422 -30.56 -30.15 49.27
N GLY A 423 -31.73 -30.54 48.71
CA GLY A 423 -31.86 -31.14 47.40
C GLY A 423 -31.13 -30.30 46.34
N ALA A 424 -30.27 -30.97 45.52
CA ALA A 424 -29.43 -30.33 44.54
C ALA A 424 -30.28 -29.91 43.34
N LYS A 425 -30.41 -28.59 43.14
CA LYS A 425 -30.94 -28.05 41.88
C LYS A 425 -29.98 -28.32 40.74
N ILE A 426 -30.45 -28.52 39.50
CA ILE A 426 -29.66 -28.92 38.31
C ILE A 426 -28.49 -27.96 38.10
N HIS A 427 -28.68 -26.64 38.25
CA HIS A 427 -27.61 -25.66 38.12
C HIS A 427 -26.52 -25.80 39.20
N GLN A 428 -26.88 -26.16 40.46
CA GLN A 428 -25.90 -26.41 41.53
C GLN A 428 -25.05 -27.65 41.24
N MET A 429 -25.66 -28.69 40.66
CA MET A 429 -24.93 -29.88 40.20
C MET A 429 -23.99 -29.54 39.03
N ALA A 430 -24.43 -28.70 38.09
CA ALA A 430 -23.61 -28.22 36.99
C ALA A 430 -22.40 -27.43 37.51
N PHE A 431 -22.59 -26.44 38.38
CA PHE A 431 -21.49 -25.68 38.99
C PHE A 431 -20.55 -26.56 39.84
N ALA A 432 -21.09 -27.52 40.58
CA ALA A 432 -20.27 -28.46 41.34
C ALA A 432 -19.40 -29.34 40.41
N ASN A 433 -19.91 -29.76 39.25
CA ASN A 433 -19.16 -30.50 38.25
C ASN A 433 -18.05 -29.67 37.62
N LEU A 434 -18.31 -28.39 37.28
CA LEU A 434 -17.29 -27.45 36.81
C LEU A 434 -16.17 -27.27 37.85
N GLY A 435 -16.53 -27.13 39.13
CA GLY A 435 -15.57 -27.00 40.23
C GLY A 435 -14.75 -28.28 40.54
N ARG A 436 -15.21 -29.42 40.07
CA ARG A 436 -14.59 -30.74 40.31
C ARG A 436 -13.27 -30.92 39.58
N ASN A 437 -13.11 -30.30 38.38
CA ASN A 437 -11.93 -30.41 37.55
C ASN A 437 -11.46 -29.00 37.08
N LYS A 438 -11.09 -28.17 38.05
CA LYS A 438 -10.76 -26.73 37.86
C LYS A 438 -9.82 -26.47 36.71
N ARG A 439 -8.76 -27.28 36.56
CA ARG A 439 -7.78 -27.10 35.46
C ARG A 439 -8.41 -27.27 34.07
N LYS A 440 -9.32 -28.25 33.93
CA LYS A 440 -10.01 -28.50 32.66
C LYS A 440 -11.02 -27.40 32.36
N THR A 441 -11.78 -26.98 33.37
CA THR A 441 -12.74 -25.88 33.27
C THR A 441 -12.05 -24.57 32.88
N VAL A 442 -10.94 -24.23 33.55
CA VAL A 442 -10.16 -23.03 33.26
C VAL A 442 -9.63 -23.07 31.81
N LEU A 443 -9.11 -24.20 31.35
CA LEU A 443 -8.62 -24.33 29.96
C LEU A 443 -9.74 -24.14 28.92
N VAL A 444 -10.94 -24.69 29.19
CA VAL A 444 -12.10 -24.51 28.29
C VAL A 444 -12.56 -23.06 28.30
N VAL A 445 -12.63 -22.42 29.48
CA VAL A 445 -12.99 -21.00 29.61
C VAL A 445 -11.99 -20.12 28.86
N ILE A 446 -10.68 -20.31 29.06
CA ILE A 446 -9.64 -19.57 28.33
C ILE A 446 -9.79 -19.77 26.82
N SER A 447 -10.03 -21.00 26.33
CA SER A 447 -10.20 -21.30 24.92
C SER A 447 -11.40 -20.55 24.32
N LEU A 448 -12.55 -20.57 25.00
CA LEU A 448 -13.76 -19.85 24.55
C LEU A 448 -13.57 -18.35 24.62
N SER A 449 -13.00 -17.83 25.72
CA SER A 449 -12.71 -16.40 25.85
C SER A 449 -11.77 -15.91 24.76
N LEU A 450 -10.73 -16.69 24.43
CA LEU A 450 -9.77 -16.32 23.39
C LEU A 450 -10.43 -16.30 22.00
N SER A 451 -11.36 -17.21 21.72
CA SER A 451 -12.13 -17.19 20.47
C SER A 451 -13.02 -15.94 20.36
N VAL A 452 -13.62 -15.50 21.49
CA VAL A 452 -14.41 -14.26 21.53
C VAL A 452 -13.51 -13.03 21.38
N VAL A 453 -12.33 -13.05 22.00
CA VAL A 453 -11.34 -11.96 21.86
C VAL A 453 -10.89 -11.83 20.40
N LEU A 454 -10.60 -12.95 19.73
CA LEU A 454 -10.23 -12.91 18.29
C LEU A 454 -11.35 -12.34 17.43
N LEU A 455 -12.60 -12.75 17.69
CA LEU A 455 -13.75 -12.21 16.96
C LEU A 455 -13.89 -10.70 17.22
N ASN A 456 -13.73 -10.27 18.48
CA ASN A 456 -13.79 -8.84 18.81
C ASN A 456 -12.65 -8.06 18.15
N ILE A 457 -11.42 -8.58 18.14
CA ILE A 457 -10.29 -7.93 17.44
C ILE A 457 -10.65 -7.74 15.97
N LEU A 458 -11.18 -8.78 15.30
CA LEU A 458 -11.57 -8.70 13.89
C LEU A 458 -12.66 -7.65 13.68
N VAL A 459 -13.72 -7.68 14.49
CA VAL A 459 -14.84 -6.71 14.39
C VAL A 459 -14.37 -5.29 14.70
N THR A 460 -13.51 -5.10 15.71
CA THR A 460 -12.96 -3.79 16.04
C THR A 460 -12.05 -3.27 14.93
N PHE A 461 -11.21 -4.13 14.37
CA PHE A 461 -10.33 -3.76 13.25
C PHE A 461 -11.14 -3.35 12.01
N THR A 462 -12.14 -4.15 11.61
CA THR A 462 -12.98 -3.85 10.45
C THR A 462 -13.97 -2.71 10.67
N GLY A 463 -14.40 -2.47 11.92
CA GLY A 463 -15.30 -1.37 12.28
C GLY A 463 -14.59 -0.12 12.77
N GLY A 464 -13.26 -0.17 12.94
CA GLY A 464 -12.46 0.95 13.44
C GLY A 464 -12.07 1.98 12.38
N PHE A 465 -12.34 1.69 11.10
CA PHE A 465 -12.15 2.67 10.05
C PHE A 465 -13.26 3.72 10.12
N ASP A 466 -12.86 4.94 10.45
CA ASP A 466 -13.73 6.11 10.51
C ASP A 466 -13.59 6.92 9.20
N MET A 467 -14.62 6.82 8.36
CA MET A 467 -14.65 7.51 7.07
C MET A 467 -14.63 9.02 7.24
N GLU A 468 -15.32 9.57 8.25
CA GLU A 468 -15.35 11.01 8.48
C GLU A 468 -13.97 11.52 8.89
N LYS A 469 -13.29 10.78 9.79
CA LYS A 469 -11.92 11.11 10.19
C LYS A 469 -10.93 10.97 9.04
N TYR A 470 -11.12 10.00 8.16
CA TYR A 470 -10.31 9.84 6.95
C TYR A 470 -10.54 10.99 5.98
N LEU A 471 -11.81 11.31 5.68
CA LEU A 471 -12.18 12.39 4.78
C LEU A 471 -11.73 13.76 5.30
N ALA A 472 -11.81 13.99 6.61
CA ALA A 472 -11.35 15.24 7.22
C ALA A 472 -9.85 15.50 6.99
N LYS A 473 -9.03 14.45 6.82
CA LYS A 473 -7.62 14.59 6.43
C LYS A 473 -7.44 14.82 4.92
N GLN A 474 -8.39 14.40 4.08
CA GLN A 474 -8.27 14.47 2.62
C GLN A 474 -8.95 15.69 2.02
N THR A 475 -10.08 16.10 2.57
CA THR A 475 -10.86 17.20 2.02
C THR A 475 -11.56 18.00 3.11
N CYS A 476 -11.75 19.30 2.87
CA CYS A 476 -12.49 20.20 3.75
C CYS A 476 -13.92 20.46 3.25
N ALA A 477 -14.25 20.06 2.04
CA ALA A 477 -15.50 20.39 1.37
C ALA A 477 -15.99 19.25 0.47
N ASP A 478 -17.27 19.27 0.11
CA ASP A 478 -17.87 18.31 -0.80
C ASP A 478 -17.34 18.46 -2.24
N PHE A 479 -16.97 19.69 -2.63
CA PHE A 479 -16.44 20.01 -3.95
C PHE A 479 -15.22 20.93 -3.84
N VAL A 480 -14.20 20.60 -4.63
CA VAL A 480 -13.04 21.48 -4.88
C VAL A 480 -13.07 21.83 -6.35
N VAL A 481 -13.10 23.15 -6.64
CA VAL A 481 -13.09 23.68 -8.01
C VAL A 481 -11.77 24.34 -8.26
N SER A 482 -11.05 23.90 -9.28
CA SER A 482 -9.76 24.45 -9.67
C SER A 482 -9.50 24.23 -11.16
N THR A 483 -8.36 24.68 -11.66
CA THR A 483 -7.91 24.37 -13.02
C THR A 483 -7.47 22.93 -13.13
N THR A 484 -7.38 22.44 -14.37
CA THR A 484 -6.91 21.08 -14.65
C THR A 484 -5.49 20.83 -14.14
N ASP A 485 -4.66 21.85 -14.15
CA ASP A 485 -3.28 21.78 -13.69
C ASP A 485 -3.19 21.52 -12.19
N TYR A 486 -4.11 22.09 -11.42
CA TYR A 486 -4.25 21.78 -10.00
C TYR A 486 -4.45 20.28 -9.78
N PHE A 487 -5.38 19.64 -10.48
CA PHE A 487 -5.69 18.23 -10.32
C PHE A 487 -4.65 17.27 -10.92
N ARG A 488 -3.77 17.78 -11.77
CA ARG A 488 -2.67 17.02 -12.40
C ARG A 488 -1.33 17.20 -11.71
N TYR A 489 -1.32 17.93 -10.61
CA TYR A 489 -0.07 18.25 -9.92
C TYR A 489 0.96 18.96 -10.84
N SER A 490 0.49 19.76 -11.76
CA SER A 490 1.33 20.55 -12.66
C SER A 490 1.71 21.91 -12.04
N HIS A 491 2.90 22.39 -12.33
CA HIS A 491 3.42 23.67 -11.84
C HIS A 491 2.90 24.89 -12.63
N SER A 492 1.85 24.72 -13.45
CA SER A 492 1.35 25.85 -14.23
C SER A 492 0.84 26.97 -13.31
N GLY A 493 1.05 28.19 -13.72
CA GLY A 493 0.55 29.38 -13.04
C GLY A 493 -0.91 29.70 -13.35
N SER A 494 -1.68 28.78 -13.94
CA SER A 494 -3.08 29.01 -14.26
C SER A 494 -3.99 28.75 -13.06
N PHE A 495 -4.78 29.76 -12.70
CA PHE A 495 -5.73 29.73 -11.59
C PHE A 495 -7.12 30.14 -12.09
N ILE A 496 -8.14 29.82 -11.29
CA ILE A 496 -9.51 30.28 -11.58
C ILE A 496 -9.57 31.79 -11.39
N ALA A 497 -10.12 32.49 -12.40
CA ALA A 497 -10.29 33.94 -12.33
C ALA A 497 -11.42 34.30 -11.34
N ARG A 498 -11.32 35.48 -10.70
CA ARG A 498 -12.32 35.98 -9.74
C ARG A 498 -13.72 36.09 -10.33
N GLU A 499 -13.82 36.40 -11.62
CA GLU A 499 -15.07 36.49 -12.34
C GLU A 499 -15.74 35.11 -12.46
N GLN A 500 -14.96 34.05 -12.65
CA GLN A 500 -15.43 32.68 -12.69
C GLN A 500 -15.90 32.23 -11.31
N ILE A 501 -15.17 32.54 -10.25
CA ILE A 501 -15.57 32.28 -8.86
C ILE A 501 -16.91 32.96 -8.56
N ALA A 502 -17.05 34.25 -8.88
CA ALA A 502 -18.28 34.99 -8.67
C ALA A 502 -19.46 34.42 -9.45
N GLN A 503 -19.24 33.91 -10.67
CA GLN A 503 -20.27 33.22 -11.45
C GLN A 503 -20.69 31.90 -10.82
N ILE A 504 -19.76 31.13 -10.28
CA ILE A 504 -20.05 29.86 -9.57
C ILE A 504 -20.88 30.15 -8.34
N GLU A 505 -20.47 31.11 -7.51
CA GLU A 505 -21.16 31.48 -6.27
C GLU A 505 -22.56 32.07 -6.52
N ALA A 506 -22.73 32.81 -7.59
CA ALA A 506 -24.05 33.35 -7.98
C ALA A 506 -25.05 32.28 -8.44
N ASN A 507 -24.55 31.17 -9.00
CA ASN A 507 -25.41 30.09 -9.51
C ASN A 507 -25.63 28.96 -8.48
N ILE A 508 -24.77 28.86 -7.48
CA ILE A 508 -24.84 27.85 -6.44
C ILE A 508 -24.94 28.59 -5.11
N SER A 509 -25.86 28.26 -4.24
CA SER A 509 -25.92 28.84 -2.88
C SER A 509 -25.26 27.86 -1.90
N PRO A 510 -23.94 27.85 -1.78
CA PRO A 510 -23.23 26.93 -0.91
C PRO A 510 -23.46 27.30 0.55
N SER A 511 -23.48 26.31 1.45
CA SER A 511 -23.52 26.56 2.90
C SER A 511 -22.18 27.10 3.42
N LEU A 512 -21.09 26.77 2.72
CA LEU A 512 -19.72 27.23 2.98
C LEU A 512 -19.01 27.38 1.64
N SER A 513 -18.36 28.51 1.42
CA SER A 513 -17.42 28.70 0.32
C SER A 513 -16.17 29.41 0.84
N GLY A 514 -15.05 29.23 0.19
CA GLY A 514 -13.80 29.89 0.51
C GLY A 514 -12.73 29.57 -0.51
N CYS A 515 -11.80 30.49 -0.68
CA CYS A 515 -10.70 30.39 -1.64
C CYS A 515 -9.37 30.13 -0.92
N GLY A 516 -8.54 29.32 -1.55
CA GLY A 516 -7.11 29.25 -1.24
C GLY A 516 -6.31 30.06 -2.25
N TYR A 517 -5.27 30.73 -1.80
CA TYR A 517 -4.44 31.64 -2.60
C TYR A 517 -2.99 31.17 -2.58
N LYS A 518 -2.34 31.22 -3.72
CA LYS A 518 -0.91 30.94 -3.87
C LYS A 518 -0.20 32.20 -4.38
N LEU A 519 0.99 32.46 -3.90
CA LEU A 519 1.87 33.47 -4.48
C LEU A 519 2.21 33.09 -5.92
N THR A 520 2.03 34.07 -6.82
CA THR A 520 2.48 33.97 -8.22
C THR A 520 3.80 34.68 -8.38
N GLY A 521 4.68 34.20 -9.24
CA GLY A 521 6.00 34.78 -9.45
C GLY A 521 7.11 33.97 -8.76
N SER A 522 8.18 34.69 -8.33
CA SER A 522 9.32 34.00 -7.72
C SER A 522 8.99 33.48 -6.33
N VAL A 523 9.41 32.26 -6.05
CA VAL A 523 9.18 31.62 -4.75
C VAL A 523 10.02 32.34 -3.68
N PRO A 524 9.41 32.82 -2.58
CA PRO A 524 10.14 33.49 -1.53
C PRO A 524 11.09 32.55 -0.80
N TYR A 525 12.10 33.10 -0.14
CA TYR A 525 13.06 32.35 0.63
C TYR A 525 12.76 32.40 2.13
N GLY A 526 12.68 31.22 2.76
CA GLY A 526 12.94 31.08 4.19
C GLY A 526 14.45 30.90 4.44
N TRP A 527 14.86 31.02 5.68
CA TRP A 527 16.25 30.93 6.10
C TRP A 527 16.41 29.83 7.17
N MET A 528 17.29 28.88 6.92
CA MET A 528 17.59 27.81 7.89
C MET A 528 19.09 27.63 8.09
N SER A 529 19.48 26.98 9.18
CA SER A 529 20.89 26.73 9.44
C SER A 529 21.45 25.75 8.40
N GLU A 530 22.68 25.99 7.95
CA GLU A 530 23.43 25.12 7.03
C GLU A 530 23.44 23.64 7.51
N LYS A 531 23.60 23.45 8.82
CA LYS A 531 23.59 22.12 9.41
C LYS A 531 22.25 21.40 9.24
N HIS A 532 21.13 22.09 9.49
CA HIS A 532 19.77 21.54 9.30
C HIS A 532 19.52 21.21 7.85
N TRP A 533 19.88 22.12 6.96
CA TRP A 533 19.70 21.94 5.53
C TRP A 533 20.46 20.71 5.01
N LEU A 534 21.73 20.53 5.43
CA LEU A 534 22.53 19.35 5.08
C LEU A 534 21.93 18.06 5.63
N GLN A 535 21.44 18.07 6.88
CA GLN A 535 20.80 16.89 7.47
C GLN A 535 19.54 16.47 6.69
N ASP A 536 18.76 17.45 6.25
CA ASP A 536 17.57 17.20 5.46
C ASP A 536 17.92 16.64 4.08
N MET A 537 18.85 17.28 3.39
CA MET A 537 19.27 16.86 2.05
C MET A 537 19.93 15.47 2.01
N MET A 538 20.65 15.07 3.06
CA MET A 538 21.25 13.74 3.15
C MET A 538 20.22 12.60 3.26
N HIS A 539 18.94 12.89 3.45
CA HIS A 539 17.86 11.91 3.33
C HIS A 539 17.52 11.58 1.87
N TYR A 540 17.87 12.49 0.94
CA TYR A 540 17.48 12.42 -0.46
C TYR A 540 18.65 12.24 -1.41
N THR A 541 19.87 12.59 -0.98
CA THR A 541 21.06 12.50 -1.82
C THR A 541 22.31 12.18 -1.00
N SER A 542 23.41 11.87 -1.67
CA SER A 542 24.70 11.64 -1.01
C SER A 542 25.22 12.91 -0.32
N GLU A 543 26.08 12.74 0.70
CA GLU A 543 26.69 13.86 1.42
C GLU A 543 27.49 14.78 0.48
N GLU A 544 28.14 14.24 -0.53
CA GLU A 544 28.93 14.99 -1.51
C GLU A 544 28.02 15.87 -2.39
N ASN A 545 26.94 15.31 -2.89
CA ASN A 545 25.94 16.07 -3.64
C ASN A 545 25.24 17.14 -2.79
N ALA A 546 24.87 16.81 -1.56
CA ALA A 546 24.28 17.79 -0.64
C ALA A 546 25.22 18.98 -0.45
N LYS A 547 26.52 18.77 -0.31
CA LYS A 547 27.53 19.85 -0.21
C LYS A 547 27.62 20.68 -1.50
N THR A 548 27.59 20.04 -2.66
CA THR A 548 27.60 20.74 -3.97
C THR A 548 26.35 21.59 -4.13
N LEU A 549 25.18 21.07 -3.78
CA LEU A 549 23.93 21.84 -3.82
C LEU A 549 23.92 23.00 -2.80
N LEU A 550 24.55 22.80 -1.65
CA LEU A 550 24.68 23.84 -0.63
C LEU A 550 25.50 25.05 -1.12
N GLU A 551 26.52 24.83 -1.96
CA GLU A 551 27.34 25.90 -2.54
C GLU A 551 26.54 26.83 -3.47
N GLN A 552 25.46 26.30 -4.06
CA GLN A 552 24.56 27.04 -4.96
C GLN A 552 23.50 27.87 -4.21
N LYS A 553 23.38 27.73 -2.88
CA LYS A 553 22.38 28.43 -2.08
C LYS A 553 22.78 29.83 -1.75
N ASN A 554 21.80 30.75 -1.75
CA ASN A 554 22.01 32.10 -1.22
C ASN A 554 22.30 32.02 0.29
N ARG A 555 23.20 32.86 0.77
CA ARG A 555 23.69 32.82 2.16
C ARG A 555 23.39 34.12 2.89
N ARG A 556 23.00 34.03 4.16
CA ARG A 556 22.81 35.13 5.09
C ARG A 556 23.49 34.77 6.41
N GLY A 557 24.76 35.13 6.55
CA GLY A 557 25.58 34.69 7.67
C GLY A 557 25.74 33.15 7.70
N ASN A 558 25.26 32.51 8.77
CA ASN A 558 25.25 31.05 8.92
C ASN A 558 23.96 30.38 8.43
N LEU A 559 23.09 31.17 7.78
CA LEU A 559 21.83 30.66 7.25
C LEU A 559 21.93 30.53 5.71
N VAL A 560 21.22 29.55 5.20
CA VAL A 560 21.07 29.28 3.76
C VAL A 560 19.64 29.42 3.35
N SER A 561 19.43 29.86 2.10
CA SER A 561 18.09 30.00 1.55
C SER A 561 17.42 28.66 1.30
N GLN A 562 16.14 28.59 1.66
CA GLN A 562 15.25 27.52 1.32
C GLN A 562 13.96 28.11 0.75
N SER A 563 13.39 27.47 -0.25
CA SER A 563 12.09 27.88 -0.77
C SER A 563 11.03 27.85 0.33
N ALA A 564 10.30 28.94 0.50
CA ALA A 564 9.18 29.02 1.42
C ALA A 564 7.87 28.96 0.64
N LEU A 565 7.03 27.99 0.93
CA LEU A 565 5.67 27.93 0.40
C LEU A 565 4.78 28.75 1.34
N ILE A 566 4.11 29.73 0.76
CA ILE A 566 3.21 30.63 1.48
C ILE A 566 1.85 30.55 0.80
N GLU A 567 0.83 30.23 1.59
CA GLU A 567 -0.55 30.08 1.13
C GLU A 567 -1.47 30.99 1.94
N GLY A 568 -2.40 31.64 1.26
CA GLY A 568 -3.48 32.37 1.90
C GLY A 568 -4.77 31.57 1.85
N LEU A 569 -5.61 31.75 2.86
CA LEU A 569 -6.94 31.15 2.94
C LEU A 569 -7.97 32.19 3.33
N ASP A 570 -9.18 32.09 2.77
CA ASP A 570 -10.30 32.86 3.26
C ASP A 570 -10.65 32.49 4.71
N ASP A 571 -11.15 33.45 5.48
CA ASP A 571 -11.52 33.27 6.89
C ASP A 571 -12.47 32.08 7.11
N SER A 572 -13.38 31.85 6.17
CA SER A 572 -14.33 30.73 6.21
C SER A 572 -13.69 29.36 6.23
N LEU A 573 -12.45 29.22 5.77
CA LEU A 573 -11.72 27.97 5.71
C LEU A 573 -10.89 27.69 6.96
N PHE A 574 -10.60 28.71 7.79
CA PHE A 574 -9.79 28.50 9.01
C PHE A 574 -10.45 27.58 10.02
N ASP A 575 -11.79 27.51 10.08
CA ASP A 575 -12.52 26.55 10.92
C ASP A 575 -12.33 25.08 10.47
N LYS A 576 -11.79 24.86 9.28
CA LYS A 576 -11.46 23.53 8.75
C LYS A 576 -10.05 23.07 9.06
N LEU A 577 -9.23 23.96 9.59
CA LEU A 577 -7.89 23.60 10.07
C LEU A 577 -8.00 22.94 11.45
N THR A 578 -7.11 21.99 11.70
CA THR A 578 -6.98 21.43 13.04
C THR A 578 -5.82 22.11 13.75
N VAL A 579 -6.10 22.88 14.81
CA VAL A 579 -5.08 23.48 15.68
C VAL A 579 -4.42 22.35 16.47
N VAL A 580 -3.11 22.21 16.36
CA VAL A 580 -2.30 21.23 17.07
C VAL A 580 -1.74 21.84 18.35
N GLU A 581 -1.14 23.04 18.26
CA GLU A 581 -0.57 23.74 19.39
C GLU A 581 -0.53 25.25 19.11
N GLY A 582 -0.69 26.10 20.11
CA GLY A 582 -0.64 27.55 19.98
C GLY A 582 -2.00 28.22 19.93
N ASP A 583 -2.03 29.49 19.50
CA ASP A 583 -3.24 30.32 19.39
C ASP A 583 -3.40 30.83 17.97
N ILE A 584 -4.54 30.51 17.36
CA ILE A 584 -4.90 30.94 16.00
C ILE A 584 -5.39 32.39 15.95
N SER A 585 -5.83 32.96 17.09
CA SER A 585 -6.45 34.29 17.14
C SER A 585 -5.60 35.45 16.58
N PRO A 586 -4.24 35.47 16.71
CA PRO A 586 -3.43 36.49 16.12
C PRO A 586 -3.49 36.59 14.58
N LEU A 587 -3.84 35.50 13.90
CA LEU A 587 -4.01 35.49 12.44
C LEU A 587 -5.16 36.40 11.97
N PHE A 588 -6.13 36.68 12.83
CA PHE A 588 -7.34 37.46 12.53
C PHE A 588 -7.23 38.93 13.02
N GLN A 589 -6.08 39.33 13.57
CA GLN A 589 -5.89 40.68 14.08
C GLN A 589 -5.16 41.52 13.04
N ASP A 590 -5.77 42.66 12.65
CA ASP A 590 -5.16 43.58 11.73
C ASP A 590 -3.85 44.13 12.29
N GLY A 591 -2.84 44.27 11.41
CA GLY A 591 -1.53 44.83 11.75
C GLY A 591 -0.60 43.90 12.51
N THR A 592 -0.94 42.62 12.63
CA THR A 592 -0.03 41.61 13.14
C THR A 592 0.56 40.81 11.96
N ASN A 593 1.89 40.66 11.94
CA ASN A 593 2.55 39.71 11.02
C ASN A 593 2.58 38.33 11.67
N ALA A 594 1.41 37.75 11.95
CA ALA A 594 1.30 36.41 12.50
C ALA A 594 1.19 35.38 11.39
N ILE A 595 1.84 34.21 11.58
CA ILE A 595 1.72 33.09 10.67
C ILE A 595 1.37 31.79 11.41
N ALA A 596 0.62 30.92 10.73
CA ALA A 596 0.46 29.54 11.11
C ALA A 596 1.48 28.66 10.38
N VAL A 597 2.04 27.71 11.08
CA VAL A 597 2.92 26.69 10.48
C VAL A 597 2.13 25.39 10.30
N VAL A 598 2.08 24.90 9.07
CA VAL A 598 1.45 23.60 8.78
C VAL A 598 2.42 22.50 9.17
N VAL A 599 1.96 21.60 10.03
CA VAL A 599 2.77 20.52 10.58
C VAL A 599 2.19 19.14 10.21
N SER A 600 3.05 18.14 10.11
CA SER A 600 2.62 16.75 9.99
C SER A 600 2.44 16.15 11.38
N THR A 601 1.33 15.40 11.55
CA THR A 601 1.05 14.71 12.80
C THR A 601 0.93 13.20 12.58
N ASP A 602 1.27 12.46 13.64
CA ASP A 602 0.94 11.03 13.71
C ASP A 602 -0.58 10.82 13.88
N ASP A 603 -1.01 9.56 13.92
CA ASP A 603 -2.44 9.22 14.11
C ASP A 603 -2.99 9.61 15.49
N TYR A 604 -2.13 9.96 16.43
CA TYR A 604 -2.49 10.44 17.78
C TYR A 604 -2.52 11.96 17.90
N GLY A 605 -2.14 12.69 16.83
CA GLY A 605 -2.10 14.14 16.79
C GLY A 605 -0.80 14.74 17.32
N ASN A 606 0.25 13.94 17.56
CA ASN A 606 1.54 14.47 17.96
C ASN A 606 2.30 14.95 16.71
N VAL A 607 2.97 16.09 16.82
CA VAL A 607 3.78 16.63 15.72
C VAL A 607 4.95 15.69 15.44
N SER A 608 5.07 15.28 14.18
CA SER A 608 6.20 14.48 13.71
C SER A 608 7.40 15.40 13.50
N ASN A 609 8.59 15.00 13.98
CA ASN A 609 9.83 15.74 13.78
C ASN A 609 9.77 17.24 14.19
N LEU A 610 9.35 17.51 15.43
CA LEU A 610 9.16 18.88 15.95
C LEU A 610 10.35 19.80 15.70
N ASP A 611 11.57 19.28 15.69
CA ASP A 611 12.81 20.04 15.46
C ASP A 611 12.92 20.66 14.05
N TYR A 612 12.09 20.24 13.10
CA TYR A 612 12.05 20.79 11.74
C TYR A 612 11.22 22.06 11.63
N TYR A 613 10.35 22.32 12.60
CA TYR A 613 9.43 23.46 12.53
C TYR A 613 9.95 24.62 13.39
N PRO A 614 9.77 25.88 12.94
CA PRO A 614 10.12 27.03 13.73
C PRO A 614 9.26 27.08 15.00
N PRO A 615 9.87 27.31 16.19
CA PRO A 615 9.12 27.29 17.45
C PRO A 615 8.02 28.36 17.50
N ILE A 616 6.90 28.03 18.15
CA ILE A 616 5.83 29.00 18.41
C ILE A 616 6.40 30.19 19.20
N GLY A 617 6.05 31.41 18.80
CA GLY A 617 6.57 32.65 19.34
C GLY A 617 7.89 33.12 18.70
N SER A 618 8.52 32.32 17.83
CA SER A 618 9.72 32.72 17.10
C SER A 618 9.37 33.63 15.93
N VAL A 619 10.31 34.49 15.59
CA VAL A 619 10.21 35.36 14.40
C VAL A 619 10.92 34.66 13.24
N GLN A 620 10.22 34.54 12.10
CA GLN A 620 10.75 34.02 10.87
C GLN A 620 10.81 35.12 9.83
N THR A 621 11.99 35.36 9.31
CA THR A 621 12.19 36.32 8.21
C THR A 621 11.95 35.59 6.90
N ILE A 622 11.01 36.08 6.09
CA ILE A 622 10.77 35.63 4.72
C ILE A 622 11.25 36.71 3.77
N THR A 623 12.11 36.33 2.83
CA THR A 623 12.63 37.21 1.81
C THR A 623 11.84 37.01 0.53
N TYR A 624 11.10 38.05 0.14
CA TYR A 624 10.36 38.12 -1.12
C TYR A 624 11.28 38.60 -2.23
N ILE A 625 11.17 37.99 -3.38
CA ILE A 625 12.01 38.30 -4.54
C ILE A 625 11.24 39.27 -5.43
N ASP A 626 11.72 40.51 -5.50
CA ASP A 626 11.14 41.56 -6.34
C ASP A 626 11.71 41.49 -7.76
N GLU A 627 13.04 41.32 -7.87
CA GLU A 627 13.72 41.15 -9.15
C GLU A 627 14.88 40.16 -9.03
N GLY A 628 15.09 39.35 -10.09
CA GLY A 628 16.21 38.44 -10.20
C GLY A 628 16.50 38.07 -11.65
N TYR A 629 17.70 37.53 -11.88
CA TYR A 629 18.16 37.12 -13.19
C TYR A 629 18.97 35.82 -13.09
N TYR A 630 19.11 35.15 -14.23
CA TYR A 630 19.94 33.95 -14.32
C TYR A 630 21.30 34.29 -14.92
N ILE A 631 22.35 33.71 -14.33
CA ILE A 631 23.71 33.76 -14.87
C ILE A 631 24.17 32.36 -15.21
N ASP A 632 25.01 32.24 -16.23
CA ASP A 632 25.70 31.01 -16.57
C ASP A 632 26.83 30.80 -15.57
N SER A 633 26.70 29.74 -14.75
CA SER A 633 27.66 29.36 -13.69
C SER A 633 29.08 29.10 -14.19
N ARG A 634 29.25 28.82 -15.49
CA ARG A 634 30.54 28.56 -16.12
C ARG A 634 31.35 29.84 -16.39
N ASN A 635 30.68 30.98 -16.64
CA ASN A 635 31.33 32.20 -17.10
C ASN A 635 30.84 33.46 -16.39
N GLY A 636 29.76 33.38 -15.60
CA GLY A 636 29.17 34.51 -14.86
C GLY A 636 28.39 35.51 -15.74
N ASN A 637 28.15 35.23 -17.00
CA ASN A 637 27.37 36.10 -17.89
C ASN A 637 25.86 35.84 -17.69
N LEU A 638 25.04 36.83 -18.11
CA LEU A 638 23.58 36.64 -18.16
C LEU A 638 23.26 35.47 -19.09
N CYS A 639 22.36 34.59 -18.64
CA CYS A 639 21.85 33.48 -19.46
C CYS A 639 21.08 34.02 -20.67
N ASP A 640 21.22 33.32 -21.77
CA ASP A 640 20.46 33.50 -23.00
C ASP A 640 19.63 32.24 -23.30
N GLU A 641 18.89 32.25 -24.39
CA GLU A 641 18.04 31.14 -24.84
C GLU A 641 18.82 29.83 -25.13
N ASN A 642 20.14 29.89 -25.28
CA ASN A 642 21.02 28.79 -25.54
C ASN A 642 21.77 28.28 -24.31
N THR A 643 21.57 28.87 -23.15
CA THR A 643 22.25 28.46 -21.93
C THR A 643 21.56 27.23 -21.35
N PRO A 644 22.26 26.07 -21.25
CA PRO A 644 21.65 24.86 -20.68
C PRO A 644 21.19 25.11 -19.22
N THR A 645 20.03 24.61 -18.86
CA THR A 645 19.40 24.82 -17.54
C THR A 645 20.28 24.36 -16.36
N GLU A 646 21.12 23.35 -16.58
CA GLU A 646 22.08 22.84 -15.59
C GLU A 646 23.15 23.87 -15.18
N TYR A 647 23.43 24.87 -16.03
CA TYR A 647 24.38 25.93 -15.75
C TYR A 647 23.72 27.24 -15.38
N MET A 648 22.38 27.31 -15.37
CA MET A 648 21.65 28.52 -14.98
C MET A 648 21.67 28.65 -13.45
N GLN A 649 22.30 29.71 -12.95
CA GLN A 649 22.30 30.04 -11.54
C GLN A 649 21.49 31.31 -11.32
N PHE A 650 20.44 31.22 -10.50
CA PHE A 650 19.61 32.38 -10.14
C PHE A 650 20.38 33.33 -9.23
N GLN A 651 20.39 34.62 -9.60
CA GLN A 651 20.96 35.72 -8.83
C GLN A 651 19.85 36.69 -8.43
N LEU A 652 19.83 37.00 -7.16
CA LEU A 652 18.89 37.95 -6.56
C LEU A 652 19.34 39.37 -6.83
N SER A 653 18.51 40.22 -7.48
CA SER A 653 18.78 41.63 -7.73
C SER A 653 18.12 42.51 -6.69
N GLU A 654 16.81 42.41 -6.56
CA GLU A 654 16.03 43.15 -5.57
C GLU A 654 15.16 42.23 -4.75
N SER A 655 15.09 42.49 -3.46
CA SER A 655 14.26 41.70 -2.53
C SER A 655 13.92 42.54 -1.30
N HIS A 656 12.82 42.18 -0.65
CA HIS A 656 12.47 42.75 0.63
C HIS A 656 12.19 41.63 1.66
N ASP A 657 12.47 41.94 2.92
CA ASP A 657 12.26 41.03 4.03
C ASP A 657 10.99 41.40 4.78
N VAL A 658 10.23 40.38 5.15
CA VAL A 658 9.09 40.49 6.06
C VAL A 658 9.29 39.55 7.23
N ASP A 659 9.19 40.10 8.43
CA ASP A 659 9.30 39.33 9.66
C ASP A 659 7.92 38.89 10.13
N TYR A 660 7.76 37.56 10.32
CA TYR A 660 6.52 36.96 10.77
C TYR A 660 6.71 36.27 12.11
N THR A 661 5.70 36.36 12.97
CA THR A 661 5.67 35.66 14.24
C THR A 661 4.87 34.39 14.11
N VAL A 662 5.48 33.26 14.39
CA VAL A 662 4.79 31.96 14.44
C VAL A 662 3.86 31.94 15.63
N CYS A 663 2.53 31.85 15.41
CA CYS A 663 1.54 31.87 16.48
C CYS A 663 0.90 30.50 16.76
N VAL A 664 0.87 29.60 15.77
CA VAL A 664 0.12 28.34 15.87
C VAL A 664 0.69 27.26 14.94
N TYR A 665 0.63 26.03 15.38
CA TYR A 665 0.79 24.85 14.52
C TYR A 665 -0.57 24.31 14.13
N VAL A 666 -0.76 24.06 12.83
CA VAL A 666 -2.01 23.56 12.28
C VAL A 666 -1.76 22.38 11.34
N THR A 667 -2.76 21.51 11.18
CA THR A 667 -2.82 20.59 10.05
C THR A 667 -3.89 21.05 9.09
N VAL A 668 -3.65 20.90 7.80
CA VAL A 668 -4.59 21.23 6.73
C VAL A 668 -5.03 19.96 5.99
N PRO A 669 -6.31 19.84 5.60
CA PRO A 669 -6.74 18.81 4.68
C PRO A 669 -5.97 18.93 3.35
N HIS A 670 -5.73 17.81 2.71
CA HIS A 670 -4.96 17.77 1.48
C HIS A 670 -5.51 18.69 0.38
N SER A 671 -6.82 18.78 0.22
CA SER A 671 -7.46 19.62 -0.79
C SER A 671 -7.42 21.14 -0.50
N MET A 672 -6.92 21.55 0.65
CA MET A 672 -6.76 22.98 1.00
C MET A 672 -5.37 23.54 0.72
N SER A 673 -4.41 22.67 0.38
CA SER A 673 -3.01 23.10 0.23
C SER A 673 -2.50 22.82 -1.18
N PHE A 674 -1.71 23.76 -1.70
CA PHE A 674 -0.99 23.62 -2.97
C PHE A 674 0.30 22.80 -2.84
N ARG A 675 0.61 22.26 -1.69
CA ARG A 675 1.85 21.50 -1.43
C ARG A 675 2.04 20.26 -2.28
N TYR A 676 0.99 19.74 -2.89
CA TYR A 676 1.07 18.63 -3.86
C TYR A 676 1.84 18.93 -5.12
N TYR A 677 2.06 20.21 -5.41
CA TYR A 677 2.79 20.65 -6.59
C TYR A 677 4.30 20.60 -6.41
N THR A 678 4.78 20.39 -5.22
CA THR A 678 6.21 20.20 -4.97
C THR A 678 6.55 18.74 -5.16
N THR A 679 6.84 18.35 -6.40
CA THR A 679 7.37 17.03 -6.71
C THR A 679 8.70 16.81 -5.98
N GLY A 680 8.73 15.85 -5.08
CA GLY A 680 9.97 15.17 -4.69
C GLY A 680 10.86 15.82 -3.66
N CYS A 681 10.47 16.91 -3.01
CA CYS A 681 11.22 17.44 -1.88
C CYS A 681 10.31 17.60 -0.68
N ASN A 682 10.62 16.93 0.43
CA ASN A 682 10.03 17.22 1.72
C ASN A 682 10.52 18.59 2.17
N TYR A 683 9.86 19.61 1.69
CA TYR A 683 10.06 20.94 2.24
C TYR A 683 9.34 21.00 3.58
N SER A 684 9.97 21.68 4.55
CA SER A 684 9.28 22.13 5.75
C SER A 684 7.94 22.73 5.34
N GLU A 685 6.84 22.26 5.91
CA GLU A 685 5.50 22.66 5.53
C GLU A 685 5.33 24.17 5.62
N PRO A 686 4.65 24.83 4.68
CA PRO A 686 4.64 26.27 4.56
C PRO A 686 3.83 26.95 5.66
N PRO A 687 4.24 28.15 6.06
CA PRO A 687 3.40 29.01 6.89
C PRO A 687 2.15 29.50 6.13
N LEU A 688 1.02 29.59 6.82
CA LEU A 688 -0.25 30.11 6.30
C LEU A 688 -0.43 31.58 6.71
N PHE A 689 -0.90 32.41 5.79
CA PHE A 689 -1.17 33.82 6.05
C PHE A 689 -2.65 34.14 6.07
N LYS A 690 -3.02 35.11 6.89
CA LYS A 690 -4.27 35.87 6.77
C LYS A 690 -3.98 37.23 6.16
N ASP A 691 -4.73 37.63 5.15
CA ASP A 691 -5.00 38.98 4.61
C ASP A 691 -3.95 39.71 3.74
N GLU A 692 -2.67 39.41 3.66
CA GLU A 692 -1.75 40.23 2.85
C GLU A 692 -1.42 39.66 1.45
N ILE A 693 -1.86 38.44 1.11
CA ILE A 693 -1.71 37.98 -0.25
C ILE A 693 -3.00 38.22 -1.02
N ARG A 694 -3.29 39.48 -1.27
CA ARG A 694 -4.18 39.84 -2.35
C ARG A 694 -3.43 39.66 -3.65
N VAL A 695 -3.58 38.46 -4.24
CA VAL A 695 -3.12 38.28 -5.62
C VAL A 695 -3.94 39.19 -6.50
N THR A 696 -3.30 40.22 -7.02
CA THR A 696 -3.88 41.09 -8.04
C THR A 696 -3.80 40.41 -9.39
#